data_46836905f5c42f9639dc9ea9e96cebd6
#
_entry.id   46836905f5c42f9639dc9ea9e96cebd6
#
_cell.length_a   1.000
_cell.length_b   1.000
_cell.length_c   1.000
_cell.angle_alpha   90.00
_cell.angle_beta   90.00
_cell.angle_gamma   90.00
#
_symmetry.space_group_name_H-M   'P 1'
#
loop_
_entity.id
_entity.type
_entity.pdbx_description
1 polymer ?
#
loop_
_entity_poly.entity_id
_entity_poly.type
_entity_poly.pdbx_seq_one_letter_code
_entity_poly.pdbx_strand_id
1 'polypeptide(L)'
;MSVNLTINGMQVSAPEESTILEAAEAAGVIIPTLCHHPDLTDVGACRMCVVSVEGARGLQTACTTPAVEGMVVETESTEAREARTFVLEMLLTDHPNDCMTCEADGDCELQRWVYEYDVAFPDHQGIRHDTPIGADPSPVILVDMNKCILCGLCVRACSEVQVHDIWNFSQRGFTTIVVAGANQTLQEAGCLSCGTCVAYCPVGALFDRPSQGWGRAIHQKKVRTTCNYCDVGCQFDLNVNIHTGKITRVTATPEAPVNGMALCVKGRYGNDFIHSEERLTTPLIRDESVVEGRFPGFREATWDEAVALVAESLVHWRDTCGPESVGYFSSAKCTNEENYLMQKISRAVSKTNNVDHCARLCHASTVAGLATALGSGAMTNSIADATEEAKLYFVAGSNTTEQHPVIGRKMLKMIREKGTKLIVADPRRIELCDAAVLHLQQRPGTDVALFNGIMYEILANGWEDRAYIDARTENFDVFREMVMMFPPERAAEITGVPADKIREAARLLAENKPAAVFWAMGITQHTTGTMNVMTLANLQMLLGNIGVPGGGVNPLRGQNNVQGACDVGALSNVYPGYQRVTDPTHKAKFEEAWGVEGLSDKVGLTIVEMINAAHTGDLKALYVMAENPMTSDPDLNHVREALERLDFLVVQDIFMTETAKFADVILPGACFAEKDGTFTNTERRIQRIRKAVDPPGVARPDWEILCDVATAMGYPMAYPSPAAIQDEIAAVTPIYGGVRYWRLDAGESLQWPVTDDAHPGTPILHVGTFTRGKGLFTANDHVEPQECPTVEYPFTMTTGRVLYHWHGGAQTRRSQPLMALSPEPLVELHPDDASRLGIAEGDKIRVTSRRGDFIARAWLTDRVALGLIFGTFHFPEGNVNWATGAFLDPQAKIPEYKVSA
;
A
#
# COMPACT_ATOMS: atom_id res chain seq x y z
N MET A 1 12.54 34.72 8.42
CA MET A 1 12.45 35.79 9.47
C MET A 1 11.14 35.60 10.20
N SER A 2 10.96 36.20 11.38
CA SER A 2 9.71 36.15 12.15
C SER A 2 9.14 37.55 12.29
N VAL A 3 7.82 37.65 12.32
CA VAL A 3 7.07 38.87 12.61
C VAL A 3 6.46 38.77 14.01
N ASN A 4 6.40 39.90 14.72
CA ASN A 4 5.80 39.99 16.04
C ASN A 4 4.51 40.81 15.95
N LEU A 5 3.42 40.23 16.43
CA LEU A 5 2.10 40.85 16.41
C LEU A 5 1.41 40.66 17.75
N THR A 6 0.36 41.40 17.99
CA THR A 6 -0.45 41.28 19.21
C THR A 6 -1.81 40.69 18.84
N ILE A 7 -2.20 39.55 19.45
CA ILE A 7 -3.52 38.94 19.24
C ILE A 7 -4.23 38.90 20.61
N ASN A 8 -5.39 39.55 20.71
CA ASN A 8 -6.16 39.66 21.97
C ASN A 8 -5.30 40.11 23.17
N GLY A 9 -4.39 41.07 22.95
CA GLY A 9 -3.48 41.56 23.96
C GLY A 9 -2.25 40.67 24.24
N MET A 10 -2.12 39.52 23.63
CA MET A 10 -0.97 38.62 23.74
C MET A 10 0.06 38.92 22.65
N GLN A 11 1.34 38.95 23.01
CA GLN A 11 2.44 39.05 22.05
C GLN A 11 2.68 37.68 21.42
N VAL A 12 2.62 37.62 20.10
CA VAL A 12 2.79 36.41 19.31
C VAL A 12 3.92 36.62 18.29
N SER A 13 4.80 35.64 18.17
CA SER A 13 5.83 35.59 17.11
C SER A 13 5.50 34.50 16.12
N ALA A 14 5.38 34.85 14.85
CA ALA A 14 5.06 33.91 13.77
C ALA A 14 6.06 34.04 12.60
N PRO A 15 6.21 33.03 11.74
CA PRO A 15 6.96 33.16 10.49
C PRO A 15 6.43 34.30 9.62
N GLU A 16 7.34 34.97 8.87
CA GLU A 16 6.99 36.15 8.05
C GLU A 16 5.92 35.86 6.97
N GLU A 17 5.81 34.62 6.54
CA GLU A 17 4.85 34.21 5.50
C GLU A 17 3.50 33.75 6.08
N SER A 18 3.34 33.72 7.40
CA SER A 18 2.12 33.26 8.05
C SER A 18 0.94 34.19 7.86
N THR A 19 -0.26 33.63 7.78
CA THR A 19 -1.51 34.38 7.90
C THR A 19 -1.81 34.74 9.37
N ILE A 20 -2.77 35.63 9.59
CA ILE A 20 -3.27 35.94 10.95
C ILE A 20 -3.84 34.66 11.60
N LEU A 21 -4.51 33.80 10.83
CA LEU A 21 -5.08 32.54 11.31
C LEU A 21 -3.99 31.60 11.84
N GLU A 22 -2.95 31.37 11.04
CA GLU A 22 -1.83 30.49 11.42
C GLU A 22 -1.07 31.03 12.64
N ALA A 23 -0.88 32.36 12.70
CA ALA A 23 -0.27 32.99 13.87
C ALA A 23 -1.13 32.84 15.14
N ALA A 24 -2.47 32.92 15.00
CA ALA A 24 -3.40 32.71 16.10
C ALA A 24 -3.43 31.26 16.57
N GLU A 25 -3.47 30.29 15.65
CA GLU A 25 -3.41 28.86 15.95
C GLU A 25 -2.13 28.49 16.70
N ALA A 26 -0.97 28.97 16.24
CA ALA A 26 0.30 28.75 16.90
C ALA A 26 0.34 29.33 18.32
N ALA A 27 -0.45 30.35 18.60
CA ALA A 27 -0.60 30.96 19.94
C ALA A 27 -1.74 30.32 20.76
N GLY A 28 -2.42 29.28 20.24
CA GLY A 28 -3.54 28.62 20.89
C GLY A 28 -4.85 29.45 20.88
N VAL A 29 -4.95 30.47 20.00
CA VAL A 29 -6.17 31.26 19.81
C VAL A 29 -7.00 30.66 18.69
N ILE A 30 -8.22 30.24 19.00
CA ILE A 30 -9.14 29.66 18.02
C ILE A 30 -9.89 30.79 17.31
N ILE A 31 -9.77 30.82 15.97
CA ILE A 31 -10.58 31.67 15.09
C ILE A 31 -11.53 30.75 14.29
N PRO A 32 -12.85 30.99 14.29
CA PRO A 32 -13.82 30.15 13.59
C PRO A 32 -13.57 30.09 12.07
N THR A 33 -13.64 28.90 11.50
CA THR A 33 -13.56 28.69 10.04
C THR A 33 -14.61 27.68 9.56
N LEU A 34 -15.01 27.75 8.28
CA LEU A 34 -15.84 26.76 7.60
C LEU A 34 -15.28 26.39 6.22
N CYS A 35 -14.38 27.20 5.66
CA CYS A 35 -13.79 26.95 4.35
C CYS A 35 -12.26 26.83 4.37
N HIS A 36 -11.64 26.87 5.54
CA HIS A 36 -10.20 26.70 5.72
C HIS A 36 -9.87 25.26 6.10
N HIS A 37 -8.71 24.78 5.62
CA HIS A 37 -8.05 23.58 6.10
C HIS A 37 -6.54 23.72 5.81
N PRO A 38 -5.63 23.36 6.75
CA PRO A 38 -4.19 23.56 6.58
C PRO A 38 -3.58 22.95 5.31
N ASP A 39 -4.15 21.84 4.82
CA ASP A 39 -3.66 21.14 3.61
C ASP A 39 -4.13 21.76 2.30
N LEU A 40 -4.99 22.78 2.32
CA LEU A 40 -5.65 23.34 1.15
C LEU A 40 -5.43 24.84 1.01
N THR A 41 -5.40 25.32 -0.21
CA THR A 41 -5.27 26.74 -0.52
C THR A 41 -6.40 27.56 0.12
N ASP A 42 -6.06 28.66 0.77
CA ASP A 42 -7.02 29.57 1.39
C ASP A 42 -7.77 30.43 0.37
N VAL A 43 -9.10 30.49 0.54
CA VAL A 43 -9.98 31.22 -0.40
C VAL A 43 -10.81 32.33 0.28
N GLY A 44 -10.87 32.36 1.62
CA GLY A 44 -11.59 33.39 2.37
C GLY A 44 -13.12 33.44 2.07
N ALA A 45 -13.73 32.37 1.56
CA ALA A 45 -15.08 32.36 1.04
C ALA A 45 -16.16 32.48 2.12
N CYS A 46 -16.05 31.75 3.24
CA CYS A 46 -17.10 31.64 4.24
C CYS A 46 -17.26 32.87 5.16
N ARG A 47 -16.22 33.71 5.28
CA ARG A 47 -16.16 34.89 6.16
C ARG A 47 -16.30 34.61 7.66
N MET A 48 -16.22 33.37 8.10
CA MET A 48 -16.24 33.03 9.53
C MET A 48 -14.95 33.46 10.25
N CYS A 49 -13.82 33.56 9.56
CA CYS A 49 -12.52 33.92 10.14
C CYS A 49 -12.29 35.44 10.24
N VAL A 50 -13.31 36.27 10.13
CA VAL A 50 -13.15 37.75 10.20
C VAL A 50 -12.69 38.20 11.58
N VAL A 51 -11.73 39.13 11.62
CA VAL A 51 -11.12 39.72 12.83
C VAL A 51 -11.01 41.23 12.67
N SER A 52 -10.98 41.96 13.78
CA SER A 52 -10.65 43.38 13.80
C SER A 52 -9.13 43.54 13.82
N VAL A 53 -8.62 44.45 12.98
CA VAL A 53 -7.20 44.82 12.95
C VAL A 53 -7.09 46.32 13.13
N GLU A 54 -6.28 46.77 14.08
CA GLU A 54 -6.10 48.18 14.36
C GLU A 54 -5.61 48.94 13.12
N GLY A 55 -6.28 50.02 12.78
CA GLY A 55 -5.96 50.83 11.60
C GLY A 55 -6.50 50.30 10.26
N ALA A 56 -7.07 49.12 10.22
CA ALA A 56 -7.66 48.55 9.00
C ALA A 56 -9.07 49.13 8.75
N ARG A 57 -9.46 49.21 7.46
CA ARG A 57 -10.83 49.55 7.05
C ARG A 57 -11.74 48.31 7.17
N GLY A 58 -12.43 48.18 8.32
CA GLY A 58 -13.34 47.06 8.56
C GLY A 58 -12.64 45.73 8.84
N LEU A 59 -13.43 44.68 8.96
CA LEU A 59 -12.97 43.35 9.33
C LEU A 59 -12.08 42.71 8.24
N GLN A 60 -11.04 42.02 8.67
CA GLN A 60 -10.12 41.28 7.80
C GLN A 60 -10.37 39.76 7.90
N THR A 61 -10.18 39.02 6.83
CA THR A 61 -10.25 37.56 6.85
C THR A 61 -8.92 36.99 7.33
N ALA A 62 -8.88 36.38 8.50
CA ALA A 62 -7.65 35.90 9.13
C ALA A 62 -6.92 34.82 8.29
N CYS A 63 -7.65 33.96 7.58
CA CYS A 63 -7.06 32.89 6.77
C CYS A 63 -6.35 33.39 5.50
N THR A 64 -6.62 34.60 5.02
CA THR A 64 -6.03 35.14 3.77
C THR A 64 -5.25 36.44 3.99
N THR A 65 -5.23 36.99 5.21
CA THR A 65 -4.51 38.22 5.54
C THR A 65 -3.14 37.87 6.14
N PRO A 66 -2.01 38.28 5.49
CA PRO A 66 -0.69 38.03 6.05
C PRO A 66 -0.49 38.72 7.39
N ALA A 67 0.14 38.02 8.32
CA ALA A 67 0.62 38.61 9.56
C ALA A 67 1.79 39.56 9.30
N VAL A 68 1.75 40.78 9.85
CA VAL A 68 2.84 41.77 9.68
C VAL A 68 3.31 42.30 11.01
N GLU A 69 4.57 42.80 11.03
CA GLU A 69 5.22 43.34 12.23
C GLU A 69 4.40 44.48 12.88
N GLY A 70 4.19 44.38 14.16
CA GLY A 70 3.44 45.38 14.94
C GLY A 70 1.93 45.36 14.77
N MET A 71 1.36 44.40 14.03
CA MET A 71 -0.08 44.28 13.87
C MET A 71 -0.79 44.02 15.20
N VAL A 72 -1.95 44.65 15.44
CA VAL A 72 -2.79 44.42 16.60
C VAL A 72 -4.12 43.85 16.13
N VAL A 73 -4.45 42.63 16.57
CA VAL A 73 -5.60 41.85 16.15
C VAL A 73 -6.51 41.55 17.36
N GLU A 74 -7.80 41.81 17.20
CA GLU A 74 -8.87 41.40 18.13
C GLU A 74 -9.78 40.39 17.46
N THR A 75 -9.72 39.15 17.94
CA THR A 75 -10.44 38.04 17.32
C THR A 75 -11.91 37.98 17.76
N GLU A 76 -12.25 38.55 18.93
CA GLU A 76 -13.57 38.50 19.55
C GLU A 76 -14.13 39.92 19.77
N SER A 77 -13.78 40.89 18.91
CA SER A 77 -14.42 42.23 18.95
C SER A 77 -15.93 42.12 18.69
N THR A 78 -16.69 43.09 19.16
CA THR A 78 -18.17 43.12 18.97
C THR A 78 -18.52 43.03 17.49
N GLU A 79 -17.82 43.78 16.65
CA GLU A 79 -18.05 43.79 15.19
C GLU A 79 -17.73 42.42 14.55
N ALA A 80 -16.69 41.74 15.01
CA ALA A 80 -16.31 40.43 14.50
C ALA A 80 -17.36 39.38 14.91
N ARG A 81 -17.82 39.40 16.15
CA ARG A 81 -18.88 38.50 16.64
C ARG A 81 -20.17 38.71 15.90
N GLU A 82 -20.64 39.95 15.75
CA GLU A 82 -21.86 40.30 15.03
C GLU A 82 -21.80 39.84 13.56
N ALA A 83 -20.67 40.04 12.89
CA ALA A 83 -20.46 39.60 11.51
C ALA A 83 -20.52 38.06 11.38
N ARG A 84 -19.90 37.31 12.30
CA ARG A 84 -19.94 35.84 12.31
C ARG A 84 -21.34 35.31 12.61
N THR A 85 -22.05 35.89 13.58
CA THR A 85 -23.43 35.57 13.89
C THR A 85 -24.32 35.76 12.65
N PHE A 86 -24.19 36.89 11.96
CA PHE A 86 -24.92 37.17 10.73
C PHE A 86 -24.61 36.15 9.63
N VAL A 87 -23.33 35.74 9.45
CA VAL A 87 -22.95 34.68 8.48
C VAL A 87 -23.63 33.35 8.82
N LEU A 88 -23.63 32.95 10.08
CA LEU A 88 -24.29 31.72 10.53
C LEU A 88 -25.81 31.78 10.32
N GLU A 89 -26.47 32.92 10.64
CA GLU A 89 -27.89 33.16 10.35
C GLU A 89 -28.17 33.00 8.85
N MET A 90 -27.37 33.61 7.98
CA MET A 90 -27.50 33.47 6.53
C MET A 90 -27.38 32.03 6.05
N LEU A 91 -26.44 31.28 6.57
CA LEU A 91 -26.30 29.86 6.23
C LEU A 91 -27.53 29.05 6.68
N LEU A 92 -28.07 29.33 7.85
CA LEU A 92 -29.27 28.65 8.38
C LEU A 92 -30.58 28.98 7.61
N THR A 93 -30.62 30.05 6.81
CA THR A 93 -31.78 30.35 5.96
C THR A 93 -32.02 29.32 4.87
N ASP A 94 -30.97 28.67 4.38
CA ASP A 94 -31.03 27.65 3.34
C ASP A 94 -30.76 26.23 3.90
N HIS A 95 -29.85 26.09 4.88
CA HIS A 95 -29.48 24.81 5.47
C HIS A 95 -30.67 24.15 6.23
N PRO A 96 -30.94 22.84 6.01
CA PRO A 96 -31.99 22.13 6.74
C PRO A 96 -31.73 22.08 8.25
N ASN A 97 -32.74 22.33 9.07
CA ASN A 97 -32.62 22.20 10.52
C ASN A 97 -33.02 20.79 10.98
N ASP A 98 -32.30 19.78 10.47
CA ASP A 98 -32.60 18.36 10.71
C ASP A 98 -31.47 17.65 11.46
N CYS A 99 -30.71 18.38 12.28
CA CYS A 99 -29.50 17.85 12.97
C CYS A 99 -29.78 16.54 13.71
N MET A 100 -30.94 16.37 14.33
CA MET A 100 -31.28 15.15 15.07
C MET A 100 -31.35 13.89 14.19
N THR A 101 -31.53 14.05 12.88
CA THR A 101 -31.61 12.96 11.90
C THR A 101 -30.46 13.01 10.91
N CYS A 102 -29.55 13.98 11.03
CA CYS A 102 -28.38 14.17 10.18
C CYS A 102 -27.26 13.22 10.57
N GLU A 103 -26.66 12.57 9.61
CA GLU A 103 -25.52 11.64 9.82
C GLU A 103 -24.26 12.33 10.38
N ALA A 104 -24.12 13.65 10.17
CA ALA A 104 -23.01 14.46 10.68
C ALA A 104 -23.27 15.05 12.08
N ASP A 105 -24.37 14.70 12.75
CA ASP A 105 -24.70 15.23 14.09
C ASP A 105 -23.58 14.94 15.10
N GLY A 106 -23.08 16.01 15.73
CA GLY A 106 -21.95 15.95 16.68
C GLY A 106 -20.54 15.90 16.03
N ASP A 107 -20.45 15.97 14.68
CA ASP A 107 -19.19 16.01 13.90
C ASP A 107 -19.33 17.07 12.77
N CYS A 108 -20.13 18.11 13.00
CA CYS A 108 -20.47 19.15 12.02
C CYS A 108 -19.95 20.51 12.50
N GLU A 109 -19.05 21.15 11.75
CA GLU A 109 -18.50 22.45 12.10
C GLU A 109 -19.55 23.58 12.07
N LEU A 110 -20.54 23.51 11.16
CA LEU A 110 -21.63 24.47 11.17
C LEU A 110 -22.43 24.36 12.46
N GLN A 111 -22.82 23.14 12.86
CA GLN A 111 -23.55 22.89 14.12
C GLN A 111 -22.76 23.41 15.32
N ARG A 112 -21.46 23.12 15.39
CA ARG A 112 -20.57 23.59 16.46
C ARG A 112 -20.61 25.11 16.61
N TRP A 113 -20.40 25.85 15.53
CA TRP A 113 -20.34 27.31 15.58
C TRP A 113 -21.71 27.95 15.83
N VAL A 114 -22.81 27.36 15.33
CA VAL A 114 -24.19 27.81 15.63
C VAL A 114 -24.45 27.75 17.14
N TYR A 115 -24.04 26.66 17.80
CA TYR A 115 -24.24 26.56 19.26
C TYR A 115 -23.27 27.46 20.04
N GLU A 116 -22.02 27.61 19.61
CA GLU A 116 -21.04 28.42 20.30
C GLU A 116 -21.34 29.91 20.24
N TYR A 117 -21.95 30.38 19.15
CA TYR A 117 -22.38 31.75 18.98
C TYR A 117 -23.83 31.99 19.44
N ASP A 118 -24.51 30.99 19.99
CA ASP A 118 -25.92 31.04 20.43
C ASP A 118 -26.85 31.62 19.36
N VAL A 119 -26.64 31.16 18.11
CA VAL A 119 -27.41 31.66 16.95
C VAL A 119 -28.81 31.08 16.98
N ALA A 120 -29.83 31.94 17.11
CA ALA A 120 -31.20 31.54 16.98
C ALA A 120 -31.52 31.13 15.54
N PHE A 121 -32.47 30.22 15.39
CA PHE A 121 -32.98 29.88 14.06
C PHE A 121 -33.66 31.11 13.43
N PRO A 122 -33.23 31.52 12.23
CA PRO A 122 -33.71 32.78 11.64
C PRO A 122 -35.22 32.77 11.38
N ASP A 123 -35.91 33.87 11.72
CA ASP A 123 -37.32 34.06 11.43
C ASP A 123 -37.61 34.12 9.93
N HIS A 124 -36.62 34.43 9.11
CA HIS A 124 -36.70 34.48 7.67
C HIS A 124 -36.14 33.20 7.08
N GLN A 125 -37.03 32.42 6.49
CA GLN A 125 -36.58 31.31 5.65
C GLN A 125 -36.46 31.81 4.21
N GLY A 126 -35.26 31.66 3.63
CA GLY A 126 -35.07 31.85 2.20
C GLY A 126 -35.72 30.75 1.36
N ILE A 127 -35.59 30.84 0.04
CA ILE A 127 -35.88 29.72 -0.85
C ILE A 127 -34.78 28.68 -0.58
N ARG A 128 -35.16 27.48 -0.16
CA ARG A 128 -34.24 26.39 0.06
C ARG A 128 -33.93 25.64 -1.23
N HIS A 129 -32.71 25.18 -1.35
CA HIS A 129 -32.39 24.19 -2.35
C HIS A 129 -33.14 22.89 -2.04
N ASP A 130 -33.68 22.25 -3.08
CA ASP A 130 -34.38 20.97 -2.97
C ASP A 130 -33.82 20.02 -4.02
N THR A 131 -32.76 19.32 -3.62
CA THR A 131 -32.09 18.31 -4.44
C THR A 131 -32.41 16.91 -3.90
N PRO A 132 -32.63 15.91 -4.77
CA PRO A 132 -32.89 14.56 -4.31
C PRO A 132 -31.73 14.00 -3.52
N ILE A 133 -31.98 13.58 -2.28
CA ILE A 133 -30.94 12.99 -1.40
C ILE A 133 -30.56 11.63 -1.94
N GLY A 134 -29.24 11.37 -2.06
CA GLY A 134 -28.71 10.10 -2.51
C GLY A 134 -29.02 9.74 -3.97
N ALA A 135 -29.36 10.73 -4.81
CA ALA A 135 -29.58 10.52 -6.25
C ALA A 135 -28.35 9.97 -6.98
N ASP A 136 -27.15 10.26 -6.47
CA ASP A 136 -25.92 9.65 -6.96
C ASP A 136 -25.86 8.17 -6.53
N PRO A 137 -25.64 7.23 -7.47
CA PRO A 137 -25.64 5.79 -7.19
C PRO A 137 -24.35 5.29 -6.54
N SER A 138 -23.39 6.16 -6.21
CA SER A 138 -22.11 5.76 -5.61
C SER A 138 -22.32 4.82 -4.42
N PRO A 139 -21.68 3.65 -4.39
CA PRO A 139 -21.82 2.71 -3.28
C PRO A 139 -21.12 3.18 -1.99
N VAL A 140 -20.27 4.21 -2.08
CA VAL A 140 -19.42 4.65 -0.97
C VAL A 140 -19.66 6.08 -0.52
N ILE A 141 -20.15 6.97 -1.38
CA ILE A 141 -20.39 8.39 -1.06
C ILE A 141 -21.87 8.68 -1.12
N LEU A 142 -22.43 9.11 0.01
CA LEU A 142 -23.77 9.68 0.08
C LEU A 142 -23.68 11.18 -0.20
N VAL A 143 -24.49 11.67 -1.14
CA VAL A 143 -24.55 13.08 -1.55
C VAL A 143 -25.89 13.67 -1.14
N ASP A 144 -25.86 14.72 -0.32
CA ASP A 144 -27.01 15.52 0.09
C ASP A 144 -26.67 17.02 -0.05
N MET A 145 -26.86 17.56 -1.25
CA MET A 145 -26.49 18.94 -1.55
C MET A 145 -27.41 19.96 -0.86
N ASN A 146 -28.54 19.57 -0.26
CA ASN A 146 -29.37 20.46 0.58
C ASN A 146 -28.59 20.94 1.81
N LYS A 147 -27.59 20.21 2.26
CA LYS A 147 -26.72 20.55 3.40
C LYS A 147 -25.44 21.27 2.99
N CYS A 148 -25.26 21.54 1.70
CA CYS A 148 -24.05 22.15 1.19
C CYS A 148 -23.99 23.65 1.52
N ILE A 149 -22.92 24.10 2.18
CA ILE A 149 -22.67 25.52 2.53
C ILE A 149 -21.72 26.20 1.52
N LEU A 150 -21.47 25.60 0.37
CA LEU A 150 -20.63 26.12 -0.72
C LEU A 150 -19.19 26.52 -0.27
N CYS A 151 -18.67 25.90 0.76
CA CYS A 151 -17.32 26.20 1.28
C CYS A 151 -16.17 25.83 0.33
N GLY A 152 -16.41 24.95 -0.66
CA GLY A 152 -15.45 24.53 -1.66
C GLY A 152 -14.35 23.60 -1.16
N LEU A 153 -14.40 23.10 0.08
CA LEU A 153 -13.39 22.17 0.59
C LEU A 153 -13.33 20.88 -0.21
N CYS A 154 -14.47 20.30 -0.59
CA CYS A 154 -14.51 19.09 -1.41
C CYS A 154 -13.92 19.28 -2.82
N VAL A 155 -14.13 20.45 -3.42
CA VAL A 155 -13.58 20.83 -4.72
C VAL A 155 -12.05 20.88 -4.62
N ARG A 156 -11.52 21.64 -3.67
CA ARG A 156 -10.08 21.79 -3.44
C ARG A 156 -9.42 20.48 -3.00
N ALA A 157 -10.03 19.74 -2.09
CA ALA A 157 -9.50 18.45 -1.65
C ALA A 157 -9.39 17.44 -2.82
N CYS A 158 -10.35 17.42 -3.73
CA CYS A 158 -10.28 16.58 -4.93
C CYS A 158 -9.18 17.05 -5.89
N SER A 159 -9.02 18.36 -6.06
CA SER A 159 -8.02 18.96 -6.94
C SER A 159 -6.60 18.93 -6.33
N GLU A 160 -6.44 19.39 -5.09
CA GLU A 160 -5.12 19.65 -4.50
C GLU A 160 -4.53 18.44 -3.78
N VAL A 161 -5.37 17.55 -3.21
CA VAL A 161 -4.91 16.35 -2.48
C VAL A 161 -4.92 15.12 -3.40
N GLN A 162 -6.02 14.90 -4.13
CA GLN A 162 -6.15 13.72 -5.01
C GLN A 162 -5.72 13.98 -6.46
N VAL A 163 -5.57 15.25 -6.85
CA VAL A 163 -5.19 15.66 -8.21
C VAL A 163 -6.09 15.00 -9.26
N HIS A 164 -7.43 15.05 -9.01
CA HIS A 164 -8.40 14.32 -9.84
C HIS A 164 -9.58 15.14 -10.36
N ASP A 165 -9.79 16.36 -9.84
CA ASP A 165 -10.68 17.42 -10.38
C ASP A 165 -12.13 16.97 -10.68
N ILE A 166 -12.73 16.09 -9.85
CA ILE A 166 -14.10 15.60 -10.07
C ILE A 166 -15.15 16.63 -9.68
N TRP A 167 -14.97 17.28 -8.51
CA TRP A 167 -15.93 18.24 -8.01
C TRP A 167 -15.68 19.64 -8.57
N ASN A 168 -16.75 20.31 -9.03
CA ASN A 168 -16.70 21.65 -9.57
C ASN A 168 -17.90 22.48 -9.10
N PHE A 169 -17.77 23.81 -9.14
CA PHE A 169 -18.91 24.71 -9.01
C PHE A 169 -19.65 24.84 -10.35
N SER A 170 -20.95 24.76 -10.33
CA SER A 170 -21.83 25.00 -11.46
C SER A 170 -22.77 26.15 -11.15
N GLN A 171 -23.21 26.89 -12.17
CA GLN A 171 -24.05 28.07 -12.08
C GLN A 171 -23.38 29.23 -11.31
N ARG A 172 -24.15 30.20 -10.82
CA ARG A 172 -23.66 31.36 -10.06
C ARG A 172 -24.74 32.00 -9.22
N GLY A 173 -24.34 32.80 -8.23
CA GLY A 173 -25.26 33.46 -7.30
C GLY A 173 -25.97 32.45 -6.44
N PHE A 174 -27.24 32.69 -6.14
CA PHE A 174 -28.04 31.80 -5.31
C PHE A 174 -28.18 30.38 -5.90
N THR A 175 -28.15 30.24 -7.21
CA THR A 175 -28.24 28.94 -7.91
C THR A 175 -26.94 28.18 -7.98
N THR A 176 -25.83 28.68 -7.38
CA THR A 176 -24.56 27.97 -7.33
C THR A 176 -24.72 26.62 -6.63
N ILE A 177 -24.24 25.57 -7.27
CA ILE A 177 -24.21 24.21 -6.73
C ILE A 177 -22.84 23.57 -6.95
N VAL A 178 -22.49 22.58 -6.13
CA VAL A 178 -21.32 21.72 -6.35
C VAL A 178 -21.78 20.46 -7.07
N VAL A 179 -21.13 20.14 -8.18
CA VAL A 179 -21.48 19.02 -9.06
C VAL A 179 -20.25 18.17 -9.38
N ALA A 180 -20.46 16.90 -9.69
CA ALA A 180 -19.43 16.03 -10.24
C ALA A 180 -19.35 16.20 -11.77
N GLY A 181 -18.13 16.35 -12.32
CA GLY A 181 -17.94 16.54 -13.75
C GLY A 181 -18.78 17.68 -14.34
N ALA A 182 -19.50 17.40 -15.42
CA ALA A 182 -20.47 18.29 -16.05
C ALA A 182 -21.91 18.06 -15.52
N ASN A 183 -22.10 17.89 -14.23
CA ASN A 183 -23.36 17.49 -13.55
C ASN A 183 -23.75 16.04 -13.89
N GLN A 184 -22.78 15.14 -13.74
CA GLN A 184 -22.89 13.70 -13.95
C GLN A 184 -22.93 12.97 -12.60
N THR A 185 -23.15 11.66 -12.61
CA THR A 185 -22.88 10.81 -11.45
C THR A 185 -21.37 10.74 -11.18
N LEU A 186 -21.01 10.44 -9.94
CA LEU A 186 -19.59 10.28 -9.56
C LEU A 186 -18.87 9.23 -10.44
N GLN A 187 -19.56 8.15 -10.77
CA GLN A 187 -18.99 7.08 -11.61
C GLN A 187 -18.77 7.56 -13.06
N GLU A 188 -19.77 8.23 -13.66
CA GLU A 188 -19.64 8.79 -15.03
C GLU A 188 -18.58 9.87 -15.11
N ALA A 189 -18.37 10.65 -14.04
CA ALA A 189 -17.30 11.63 -13.93
C ALA A 189 -15.90 10.99 -13.70
N GLY A 190 -15.81 9.67 -13.59
CA GLY A 190 -14.55 8.94 -13.36
C GLY A 190 -14.03 9.01 -11.93
N CYS A 191 -14.88 9.20 -10.93
CA CYS A 191 -14.49 9.29 -9.53
C CYS A 191 -13.79 8.01 -9.05
N LEU A 192 -12.65 8.15 -8.35
CA LEU A 192 -11.88 7.04 -7.75
C LEU A 192 -12.52 6.45 -6.48
N SER A 193 -13.63 7.01 -6.02
CA SER A 193 -14.32 6.57 -4.80
C SER A 193 -13.45 6.60 -3.53
N CYS A 194 -12.45 7.50 -3.47
CA CYS A 194 -11.48 7.56 -2.38
C CYS A 194 -12.03 8.18 -1.07
N GLY A 195 -13.16 8.92 -1.14
CA GLY A 195 -13.79 9.56 0.01
C GLY A 195 -13.04 10.76 0.59
N THR A 196 -12.02 11.30 -0.07
CA THR A 196 -11.31 12.49 0.42
C THR A 196 -12.24 13.69 0.54
N CYS A 197 -13.13 13.89 -0.42
CA CYS A 197 -14.15 14.94 -0.36
C CYS A 197 -15.07 14.82 0.88
N VAL A 198 -15.35 13.59 1.33
CA VAL A 198 -16.11 13.32 2.57
C VAL A 198 -15.29 13.75 3.79
N ALA A 199 -14.00 13.42 3.82
CA ALA A 199 -13.12 13.76 4.95
C ALA A 199 -12.96 15.27 5.18
N TYR A 200 -13.09 16.07 4.13
CA TYR A 200 -12.96 17.53 4.18
C TYR A 200 -14.32 18.26 4.25
N CYS A 201 -15.45 17.56 4.11
CA CYS A 201 -16.76 18.20 4.19
C CYS A 201 -17.05 18.61 5.64
N PRO A 202 -17.25 19.92 5.94
CA PRO A 202 -17.47 20.40 7.30
C PRO A 202 -18.91 20.22 7.79
N VAL A 203 -19.77 19.66 6.92
CA VAL A 203 -21.21 19.46 7.18
C VAL A 203 -21.66 18.09 6.64
N GLY A 204 -22.93 17.77 6.75
CA GLY A 204 -23.50 16.50 6.27
C GLY A 204 -23.81 16.43 4.76
N ALA A 205 -23.22 17.30 3.92
CA ALA A 205 -23.47 17.31 2.48
C ALA A 205 -22.84 16.12 1.74
N LEU A 206 -21.66 15.69 2.18
CA LEU A 206 -21.00 14.48 1.72
C LEU A 206 -20.71 13.58 2.91
N PHE A 207 -21.10 12.33 2.83
CA PHE A 207 -20.98 11.38 3.93
C PHE A 207 -20.60 9.98 3.43
N ASP A 208 -20.03 9.15 4.31
CA ASP A 208 -19.71 7.76 3.99
C ASP A 208 -20.99 6.92 3.95
N ARG A 209 -21.48 6.56 2.76
CA ARG A 209 -22.71 5.78 2.58
C ARG A 209 -22.76 4.48 3.39
N PRO A 210 -21.67 3.68 3.49
CA PRO A 210 -21.67 2.46 4.31
C PRO A 210 -21.86 2.70 5.81
N SER A 211 -21.63 3.95 6.26
CA SER A 211 -21.77 4.32 7.69
C SER A 211 -23.15 4.85 8.04
N GLN A 212 -24.04 5.02 7.07
CA GLN A 212 -25.37 5.59 7.29
C GLN A 212 -26.16 4.77 8.31
N GLY A 213 -26.73 5.44 9.32
CA GLY A 213 -27.53 4.82 10.36
C GLY A 213 -26.77 4.10 11.48
N TRP A 214 -25.42 4.16 11.50
CA TRP A 214 -24.61 3.47 12.52
C TRP A 214 -24.37 4.26 13.81
N GLY A 215 -25.05 5.41 13.97
CA GLY A 215 -25.02 6.21 15.18
C GLY A 215 -24.13 7.45 15.11
N ARG A 216 -24.29 8.28 16.13
CA ARG A 216 -23.66 9.60 16.21
C ARG A 216 -22.18 9.56 16.55
N ALA A 217 -21.46 10.63 16.23
CA ALA A 217 -20.02 10.75 16.51
C ALA A 217 -19.70 10.57 18.00
N ILE A 218 -20.54 11.03 18.93
CA ILE A 218 -20.37 10.86 20.37
C ILE A 218 -20.38 9.39 20.85
N HIS A 219 -20.90 8.47 20.03
CA HIS A 219 -20.93 7.03 20.32
C HIS A 219 -19.80 6.28 19.63
N GLN A 220 -18.84 6.98 19.05
CA GLN A 220 -17.73 6.38 18.34
C GLN A 220 -16.41 6.55 19.13
N LYS A 221 -15.74 5.44 19.39
CA LYS A 221 -14.34 5.43 19.87
C LYS A 221 -13.41 5.35 18.67
N LYS A 222 -12.47 6.28 18.54
CA LYS A 222 -11.44 6.26 17.51
C LYS A 222 -10.23 5.45 17.97
N VAL A 223 -9.77 4.53 17.12
CA VAL A 223 -8.56 3.72 17.36
C VAL A 223 -7.61 3.89 16.18
N ARG A 224 -6.49 4.59 16.41
CA ARG A 224 -5.44 4.81 15.41
C ARG A 224 -4.75 3.50 15.08
N THR A 225 -4.68 3.16 13.80
CA THR A 225 -4.02 1.95 13.31
C THR A 225 -3.39 2.15 11.94
N THR A 226 -2.67 1.14 11.45
CA THR A 226 -2.05 1.13 10.12
C THR A 226 -2.87 0.26 9.17
N CYS A 227 -3.04 0.73 7.95
CA CYS A 227 -3.79 0.04 6.89
C CYS A 227 -3.18 -1.32 6.56
N ASN A 228 -4.03 -2.33 6.42
CA ASN A 228 -3.63 -3.71 6.13
C ASN A 228 -3.58 -4.05 4.62
N TYR A 229 -3.67 -3.07 3.74
CA TYR A 229 -3.66 -3.32 2.29
C TYR A 229 -2.25 -3.19 1.69
N CYS A 230 -1.89 -2.04 1.15
CA CYS A 230 -0.59 -1.89 0.48
C CYS A 230 0.51 -1.39 1.43
N ASP A 231 1.74 -1.56 0.97
CA ASP A 231 2.95 -1.22 1.73
C ASP A 231 3.29 0.28 1.75
N VAL A 232 2.33 1.13 1.39
CA VAL A 232 2.43 2.59 1.64
C VAL A 232 2.46 2.89 3.13
N GLY A 233 1.76 2.08 3.94
CA GLY A 233 1.72 2.27 5.39
C GLY A 233 0.83 3.45 5.81
N CYS A 234 -0.30 3.66 5.13
CA CYS A 234 -1.27 4.68 5.52
C CYS A 234 -1.81 4.42 6.92
N GLN A 235 -1.90 5.47 7.75
CA GLN A 235 -2.56 5.41 9.05
C GLN A 235 -3.92 6.09 8.99
N PHE A 236 -4.85 5.59 9.79
CA PHE A 236 -6.22 6.08 9.90
C PHE A 236 -6.82 5.68 11.25
N ASP A 237 -7.99 6.24 11.56
CA ASP A 237 -8.74 5.88 12.76
C ASP A 237 -9.90 4.96 12.38
N LEU A 238 -9.95 3.79 13.02
CA LEU A 238 -11.14 2.94 13.05
C LEU A 238 -12.14 3.53 14.06
N ASN A 239 -13.33 3.87 13.58
CA ASN A 239 -14.40 4.38 14.44
C ASN A 239 -15.28 3.21 14.90
N VAL A 240 -15.19 2.90 16.18
CA VAL A 240 -15.89 1.77 16.81
C VAL A 240 -17.10 2.30 17.57
N ASN A 241 -18.28 1.84 17.23
CA ASN A 241 -19.49 2.15 17.99
C ASN A 241 -19.43 1.48 19.36
N ILE A 242 -19.45 2.29 20.44
CA ILE A 242 -19.26 1.81 21.82
C ILE A 242 -20.39 0.91 22.35
N HIS A 243 -21.55 0.91 21.70
CA HIS A 243 -22.68 0.09 22.09
C HIS A 243 -22.73 -1.25 21.38
N THR A 244 -22.29 -1.30 20.12
CA THR A 244 -22.34 -2.51 19.30
C THR A 244 -21.00 -3.22 19.19
N GLY A 245 -19.88 -2.54 19.54
CA GLY A 245 -18.53 -3.05 19.34
C GLY A 245 -18.11 -3.15 17.86
N LYS A 246 -18.90 -2.61 16.94
CA LYS A 246 -18.60 -2.71 15.49
C LYS A 246 -17.88 -1.48 14.97
N ILE A 247 -16.96 -1.71 14.04
CA ILE A 247 -16.33 -0.64 13.25
C ILE A 247 -17.37 -0.15 12.26
N THR A 248 -17.65 1.14 12.27
CA THR A 248 -18.70 1.76 11.47
C THR A 248 -18.16 2.56 10.30
N ARG A 249 -16.98 3.17 10.45
CA ARG A 249 -16.30 3.93 9.40
C ARG A 249 -14.82 4.05 9.66
N VAL A 250 -14.07 4.48 8.65
CA VAL A 250 -12.66 4.84 8.73
C VAL A 250 -12.54 6.35 8.49
N THR A 251 -11.85 7.05 9.38
CA THR A 251 -11.55 8.47 9.21
C THR A 251 -10.04 8.69 9.02
N ALA A 252 -9.70 9.60 8.10
CA ALA A 252 -8.32 10.05 7.93
C ALA A 252 -7.91 10.96 9.09
N THR A 253 -6.61 11.18 9.22
CA THR A 253 -6.04 12.01 10.27
C THR A 253 -4.82 12.77 9.75
N PRO A 254 -4.69 14.07 10.04
CA PRO A 254 -3.56 14.87 9.57
C PRO A 254 -2.22 14.43 10.17
N GLU A 255 -2.23 13.79 11.36
CA GLU A 255 -1.01 13.32 12.02
C GLU A 255 -0.44 12.01 11.41
N ALA A 256 -1.11 11.43 10.41
CA ALA A 256 -0.60 10.24 9.73
C ALA A 256 0.68 10.57 8.94
N PRO A 257 1.84 9.97 9.27
CA PRO A 257 3.14 10.44 8.79
C PRO A 257 3.36 10.24 7.29
N VAL A 258 2.64 9.33 6.67
CA VAL A 258 2.79 9.00 5.23
C VAL A 258 1.70 9.62 4.39
N ASN A 259 0.46 9.53 4.84
CA ASN A 259 -0.71 9.85 4.03
C ASN A 259 -1.43 11.14 4.46
N GLY A 260 -1.22 11.66 5.67
CA GLY A 260 -2.04 12.75 6.18
C GLY A 260 -3.53 12.44 6.00
N MET A 261 -4.27 13.37 5.45
CA MET A 261 -5.72 13.21 5.18
C MET A 261 -6.04 12.34 3.95
N ALA A 262 -5.05 12.00 3.13
CA ALA A 262 -5.27 11.20 1.92
C ALA A 262 -5.47 9.72 2.25
N LEU A 263 -6.52 9.12 1.70
CA LEU A 263 -6.74 7.66 1.69
C LEU A 263 -7.19 7.22 0.29
N CYS A 264 -6.99 5.95 -0.02
CA CYS A 264 -7.58 5.34 -1.20
C CYS A 264 -8.90 4.63 -0.86
N VAL A 265 -9.64 4.22 -1.89
CA VAL A 265 -10.92 3.52 -1.73
C VAL A 265 -10.82 2.27 -0.85
N LYS A 266 -9.76 1.47 -0.99
CA LYS A 266 -9.54 0.26 -0.18
C LYS A 266 -9.33 0.59 1.30
N GLY A 267 -8.42 1.51 1.60
CA GLY A 267 -8.13 1.90 2.98
C GLY A 267 -9.33 2.52 3.70
N ARG A 268 -10.15 3.30 2.98
CA ARG A 268 -11.33 3.93 3.56
C ARG A 268 -12.54 2.98 3.64
N TYR A 269 -12.85 2.24 2.59
CA TYR A 269 -14.12 1.52 2.47
C TYR A 269 -14.00 -0.01 2.45
N GLY A 270 -12.80 -0.55 2.38
CA GLY A 270 -12.57 -1.98 2.28
C GLY A 270 -12.43 -2.71 3.64
N ASN A 271 -12.96 -2.18 4.73
CA ASN A 271 -12.77 -2.73 6.08
C ASN A 271 -13.98 -3.49 6.64
N ASP A 272 -15.07 -3.58 5.92
CA ASP A 272 -16.29 -4.29 6.31
C ASP A 272 -16.10 -5.82 6.36
N PHE A 273 -15.09 -6.36 5.69
CA PHE A 273 -14.69 -7.77 5.82
C PHE A 273 -14.41 -8.20 7.27
N ILE A 274 -14.02 -7.26 8.15
CA ILE A 274 -13.76 -7.52 9.58
C ILE A 274 -14.99 -8.12 10.25
N HIS A 275 -16.17 -7.64 9.88
CA HIS A 275 -17.44 -8.08 10.42
C HIS A 275 -18.23 -9.01 9.48
N SER A 276 -17.56 -9.59 8.48
CA SER A 276 -18.19 -10.55 7.55
C SER A 276 -18.67 -11.80 8.29
N GLU A 277 -19.84 -12.28 7.94
CA GLU A 277 -20.38 -13.53 8.45
C GLU A 277 -19.60 -14.77 7.99
N GLU A 278 -18.75 -14.62 6.95
CA GLU A 278 -17.88 -15.69 6.48
C GLU A 278 -16.62 -15.89 7.36
N ARG A 279 -16.37 -15.02 8.36
CA ARG A 279 -15.22 -15.15 9.27
C ARG A 279 -15.23 -16.50 9.95
N LEU A 280 -14.06 -17.13 10.02
CA LEU A 280 -13.84 -18.32 10.85
C LEU A 280 -13.95 -17.94 12.33
N THR A 281 -14.67 -18.75 13.08
CA THR A 281 -14.99 -18.49 14.50
C THR A 281 -14.52 -19.56 15.46
N THR A 282 -14.17 -20.75 14.94
CA THR A 282 -13.76 -21.91 15.73
C THR A 282 -12.74 -22.74 14.94
N PRO A 283 -11.82 -23.47 15.58
CA PRO A 283 -10.96 -24.43 14.88
C PRO A 283 -11.77 -25.50 14.18
N LEU A 284 -11.31 -25.93 13.02
CA LEU A 284 -11.94 -26.95 12.20
C LEU A 284 -10.96 -28.09 11.92
N ILE A 285 -11.43 -29.32 11.99
CA ILE A 285 -10.67 -30.53 11.64
C ILE A 285 -11.41 -31.24 10.52
N ARG A 286 -10.68 -31.74 9.52
CA ARG A 286 -11.24 -32.46 8.39
C ARG A 286 -12.02 -33.69 8.88
N ASP A 287 -13.25 -33.81 8.40
CA ASP A 287 -14.15 -34.93 8.68
C ASP A 287 -15.12 -35.07 7.50
N GLU A 288 -14.84 -36.03 6.63
CA GLU A 288 -15.63 -36.26 5.41
C GLU A 288 -17.03 -36.81 5.69
N SER A 289 -17.31 -37.22 6.92
CA SER A 289 -18.66 -37.62 7.32
C SER A 289 -19.61 -36.41 7.47
N VAL A 290 -19.09 -35.22 7.58
CA VAL A 290 -19.86 -33.97 7.64
C VAL A 290 -20.20 -33.52 6.20
N VAL A 291 -21.35 -33.92 5.69
CA VAL A 291 -21.78 -33.61 4.32
C VAL A 291 -22.61 -32.32 4.20
N GLU A 292 -23.11 -31.80 5.31
CA GLU A 292 -23.94 -30.59 5.36
C GLU A 292 -23.43 -29.63 6.45
N GLY A 293 -23.82 -28.35 6.37
CA GLY A 293 -23.47 -27.31 7.34
C GLY A 293 -22.69 -26.17 6.71
N ARG A 294 -22.13 -25.30 7.56
CA ARG A 294 -21.39 -24.12 7.12
C ARG A 294 -20.08 -24.50 6.38
N PHE A 295 -19.45 -25.59 6.81
CA PHE A 295 -18.19 -26.09 6.27
C PHE A 295 -18.27 -27.59 6.00
N PRO A 296 -18.89 -28.04 4.90
CA PRO A 296 -18.92 -29.45 4.53
C PRO A 296 -17.50 -30.03 4.44
N GLY A 297 -17.30 -31.24 4.93
CA GLY A 297 -15.98 -31.88 5.02
C GLY A 297 -15.17 -31.51 6.26
N PHE A 298 -15.73 -30.70 7.18
CA PHE A 298 -15.05 -30.29 8.42
C PHE A 298 -16.01 -30.35 9.61
N ARG A 299 -15.48 -30.72 10.76
CA ARG A 299 -16.13 -30.58 12.06
C ARG A 299 -15.48 -29.51 12.91
N GLU A 300 -16.25 -28.88 13.77
CA GLU A 300 -15.70 -27.97 14.77
C GLU A 300 -14.89 -28.74 15.84
N ALA A 301 -13.84 -28.11 16.34
CA ALA A 301 -12.95 -28.66 17.34
C ALA A 301 -12.64 -27.66 18.46
N THR A 302 -12.17 -28.13 19.58
CA THR A 302 -11.58 -27.28 20.62
C THR A 302 -10.17 -26.84 20.23
N TRP A 303 -9.68 -25.77 20.84
CA TRP A 303 -8.29 -25.34 20.62
C TRP A 303 -7.29 -26.43 21.05
N ASP A 304 -7.51 -27.06 22.21
CA ASP A 304 -6.62 -28.11 22.70
C ASP A 304 -6.52 -29.28 21.72
N GLU A 305 -7.66 -29.72 21.16
CA GLU A 305 -7.70 -30.80 20.19
C GLU A 305 -6.98 -30.42 18.89
N ALA A 306 -7.26 -29.21 18.34
CA ALA A 306 -6.68 -28.77 17.10
C ALA A 306 -5.16 -28.54 17.23
N VAL A 307 -4.71 -27.88 18.29
CA VAL A 307 -3.28 -27.62 18.56
C VAL A 307 -2.52 -28.93 18.79
N ALA A 308 -3.11 -29.88 19.55
CA ALA A 308 -2.49 -31.19 19.75
C ALA A 308 -2.31 -31.95 18.44
N LEU A 309 -3.33 -31.99 17.58
CA LEU A 309 -3.25 -32.67 16.28
C LEU A 309 -2.19 -32.02 15.36
N VAL A 310 -2.15 -30.68 15.32
CA VAL A 310 -1.12 -29.95 14.55
C VAL A 310 0.27 -30.28 15.06
N ALA A 311 0.50 -30.19 16.36
CA ALA A 311 1.80 -30.45 16.96
C ALA A 311 2.26 -31.91 16.76
N GLU A 312 1.38 -32.88 17.01
CA GLU A 312 1.66 -34.32 16.83
C GLU A 312 2.01 -34.62 15.36
N SER A 313 1.27 -34.09 14.40
CA SER A 313 1.51 -34.31 12.97
C SER A 313 2.82 -33.69 12.49
N LEU A 314 3.10 -32.44 12.84
CA LEU A 314 4.36 -31.77 12.46
C LEU A 314 5.58 -32.49 13.08
N VAL A 315 5.49 -32.90 14.34
CA VAL A 315 6.54 -33.68 15.02
C VAL A 315 6.70 -35.04 14.36
N HIS A 316 5.60 -35.75 14.07
CA HIS A 316 5.62 -37.05 13.39
C HIS A 316 6.39 -36.99 12.06
N TRP A 317 6.04 -36.06 11.16
CA TRP A 317 6.69 -35.98 9.87
C TRP A 317 8.16 -35.53 9.97
N ARG A 318 8.45 -34.56 10.86
CA ARG A 318 9.84 -34.16 11.15
C ARG A 318 10.69 -35.33 11.62
N ASP A 319 10.19 -36.16 12.55
CA ASP A 319 10.96 -37.22 13.18
C ASP A 319 11.04 -38.46 12.30
N THR A 320 10.00 -38.73 11.48
CA THR A 320 9.95 -39.91 10.59
C THR A 320 10.67 -39.69 9.26
N CYS A 321 10.47 -38.52 8.63
CA CYS A 321 10.99 -38.22 7.29
C CYS A 321 12.15 -37.20 7.30
N GLY A 322 12.47 -36.66 8.47
CA GLY A 322 13.51 -35.64 8.66
C GLY A 322 12.96 -34.20 8.60
N PRO A 323 13.74 -33.22 9.11
CA PRO A 323 13.32 -31.83 9.20
C PRO A 323 12.89 -31.18 7.88
N GLU A 324 13.50 -31.58 6.78
CA GLU A 324 13.22 -31.02 5.44
C GLU A 324 11.87 -31.45 4.86
N SER A 325 11.19 -32.43 5.47
CA SER A 325 9.85 -32.88 5.10
C SER A 325 8.72 -31.95 5.58
N VAL A 326 9.04 -30.92 6.38
CA VAL A 326 8.10 -29.96 6.92
C VAL A 326 8.39 -28.56 6.35
N GLY A 327 7.34 -27.83 5.94
CA GLY A 327 7.44 -26.49 5.42
C GLY A 327 6.50 -25.50 6.11
N TYR A 328 6.84 -24.22 6.02
CA TYR A 328 6.09 -23.12 6.65
C TYR A 328 5.93 -21.94 5.70
N PHE A 329 4.69 -21.55 5.43
CA PHE A 329 4.37 -20.30 4.74
C PHE A 329 3.97 -19.25 5.76
N SER A 330 4.82 -18.23 5.90
CA SER A 330 4.55 -17.01 6.64
C SER A 330 3.86 -15.98 5.75
N SER A 331 3.45 -14.83 6.28
CA SER A 331 2.67 -13.87 5.48
C SER A 331 2.96 -12.41 5.77
N ALA A 332 3.00 -11.62 4.71
CA ALA A 332 3.01 -10.15 4.82
C ALA A 332 1.66 -9.55 5.30
N LYS A 333 0.64 -10.36 5.54
CA LYS A 333 -0.60 -9.94 6.21
C LYS A 333 -0.51 -9.98 7.72
N CYS A 334 0.43 -10.76 8.24
CA CYS A 334 0.71 -10.90 9.66
C CYS A 334 1.68 -9.81 10.14
N THR A 335 1.74 -9.61 11.44
CA THR A 335 2.63 -8.62 12.08
C THR A 335 4.10 -9.04 12.00
N ASN A 336 5.00 -8.12 12.32
CA ASN A 336 6.42 -8.44 12.46
C ASN A 336 6.61 -9.55 13.50
N GLU A 337 5.91 -9.43 14.62
CA GLU A 337 5.94 -10.37 15.74
C GLU A 337 5.52 -11.78 15.32
N GLU A 338 4.46 -11.90 14.57
CA GLU A 338 3.92 -13.18 14.09
C GLU A 338 4.83 -13.82 13.04
N ASN A 339 5.35 -13.06 12.10
CA ASN A 339 6.34 -13.52 11.14
C ASN A 339 7.63 -13.97 11.82
N TYR A 340 8.06 -13.26 12.88
CA TYR A 340 9.19 -13.66 13.71
C TYR A 340 8.96 -15.00 14.39
N LEU A 341 7.79 -15.22 14.98
CA LEU A 341 7.48 -16.46 15.65
C LEU A 341 7.37 -17.64 14.66
N MET A 342 6.77 -17.45 13.49
CA MET A 342 6.66 -18.49 12.47
C MET A 342 8.05 -18.98 12.02
N GLN A 343 8.97 -18.06 11.70
CA GLN A 343 10.33 -18.47 11.34
C GLN A 343 11.10 -19.08 12.51
N LYS A 344 10.82 -18.65 13.75
CA LYS A 344 11.41 -19.24 14.96
C LYS A 344 10.93 -20.69 15.16
N ILE A 345 9.65 -20.99 14.95
CA ILE A 345 9.11 -22.36 14.99
C ILE A 345 9.78 -23.24 13.94
N SER A 346 9.82 -22.79 12.69
CA SER A 346 10.47 -23.54 11.61
C SER A 346 11.90 -23.93 11.98
N ARG A 347 12.71 -23.00 12.48
CA ARG A 347 14.12 -23.18 12.74
C ARG A 347 14.43 -23.82 14.09
N ALA A 348 13.87 -23.27 15.17
CA ALA A 348 14.17 -23.71 16.52
C ALA A 348 13.47 -25.02 16.88
N VAL A 349 12.25 -25.25 16.37
CA VAL A 349 11.43 -26.40 16.74
C VAL A 349 11.51 -27.49 15.66
N SER A 350 11.20 -27.18 14.41
CA SER A 350 11.24 -28.16 13.31
C SER A 350 12.63 -28.38 12.72
N LYS A 351 13.61 -27.57 13.08
CA LYS A 351 15.02 -27.69 12.64
C LYS A 351 15.22 -27.57 11.13
N THR A 352 14.32 -26.89 10.43
CA THR A 352 14.38 -26.65 9.00
C THR A 352 14.40 -25.15 8.70
N ASN A 353 15.00 -24.77 7.57
CA ASN A 353 14.92 -23.45 6.99
C ASN A 353 13.83 -23.35 5.89
N ASN A 354 12.98 -24.35 5.74
CA ASN A 354 11.82 -24.33 4.83
C ASN A 354 10.75 -23.39 5.37
N VAL A 355 11.06 -22.11 5.43
CA VAL A 355 10.13 -21.02 5.79
C VAL A 355 10.31 -19.89 4.79
N ASP A 356 9.22 -19.48 4.18
CA ASP A 356 9.21 -18.39 3.19
C ASP A 356 7.86 -17.68 3.23
N HIS A 357 7.71 -16.56 2.52
CA HIS A 357 6.45 -15.82 2.47
C HIS A 357 6.26 -15.14 1.10
N CYS A 358 5.13 -14.47 0.90
CA CYS A 358 4.75 -13.84 -0.37
C CYS A 358 5.78 -12.87 -0.98
N ALA A 359 6.83 -12.47 -0.27
CA ALA A 359 7.94 -11.73 -0.89
C ALA A 359 8.56 -12.52 -2.04
N ARG A 360 8.53 -13.86 -1.96
CA ARG A 360 8.99 -14.76 -3.02
C ARG A 360 8.21 -14.63 -4.31
N LEU A 361 6.96 -14.26 -4.22
CA LEU A 361 6.10 -14.00 -5.37
C LEU A 361 6.04 -12.50 -5.75
N CYS A 362 6.76 -11.64 -5.01
CA CYS A 362 6.60 -10.18 -5.08
C CYS A 362 7.93 -9.45 -5.35
N HIS A 363 8.77 -9.28 -4.33
CA HIS A 363 9.97 -8.46 -4.36
C HIS A 363 11.27 -9.20 -4.00
N ALA A 364 11.31 -10.53 -4.06
CA ALA A 364 12.53 -11.29 -3.82
C ALA A 364 13.69 -10.87 -4.77
N SER A 365 13.37 -10.56 -6.02
CA SER A 365 14.34 -10.02 -6.99
C SER A 365 14.90 -8.66 -6.55
N THR A 366 14.07 -7.80 -5.94
CA THR A 366 14.52 -6.53 -5.37
C THR A 366 15.49 -6.76 -4.21
N VAL A 367 15.13 -7.66 -3.28
CA VAL A 367 16.00 -7.98 -2.14
C VAL A 367 17.35 -8.53 -2.62
N ALA A 368 17.33 -9.50 -3.52
CA ALA A 368 18.55 -10.11 -4.06
C ALA A 368 19.39 -9.11 -4.87
N GLY A 369 18.77 -8.38 -5.80
CA GLY A 369 19.45 -7.44 -6.69
C GLY A 369 20.07 -6.25 -5.94
N LEU A 370 19.32 -5.60 -5.06
CA LEU A 370 19.83 -4.47 -4.29
C LEU A 370 20.83 -4.90 -3.21
N ALA A 371 20.63 -6.05 -2.56
CA ALA A 371 21.62 -6.59 -1.63
C ALA A 371 22.96 -6.89 -2.34
N THR A 372 22.92 -7.39 -3.57
CA THR A 372 24.10 -7.60 -4.41
C THR A 372 24.76 -6.29 -4.79
N ALA A 373 24.00 -5.33 -5.30
CA ALA A 373 24.55 -4.07 -5.81
C ALA A 373 24.96 -3.08 -4.70
N LEU A 374 24.17 -2.99 -3.61
CA LEU A 374 24.29 -1.94 -2.60
C LEU A 374 24.54 -2.46 -1.17
N GLY A 375 24.29 -3.76 -0.91
CA GLY A 375 24.39 -4.39 0.40
C GLY A 375 23.12 -4.31 1.25
N SER A 376 22.00 -3.72 0.74
CA SER A 376 20.71 -3.66 1.40
C SER A 376 19.60 -3.80 0.35
N GLY A 377 18.62 -4.65 0.63
CA GLY A 377 17.53 -4.98 -0.29
C GLY A 377 16.27 -4.10 -0.15
N ALA A 378 16.39 -2.88 0.37
CA ALA A 378 15.26 -2.02 0.70
C ALA A 378 15.24 -0.71 -0.08
N MET A 379 14.08 -0.04 -0.07
CA MET A 379 13.90 1.32 -0.57
C MET A 379 14.89 2.27 0.11
N THR A 380 15.64 3.07 -0.67
CA THR A 380 16.74 3.87 -0.13
C THR A 380 16.31 5.19 0.49
N ASN A 381 15.26 5.81 -0.03
CA ASN A 381 14.77 7.11 0.43
C ASN A 381 13.39 6.98 1.09
N SER A 382 12.94 7.95 1.86
CA SER A 382 11.57 7.98 2.33
C SER A 382 10.60 8.33 1.19
N ILE A 383 9.31 8.01 1.36
CA ILE A 383 8.27 8.36 0.37
C ILE A 383 8.23 9.87 0.17
N ALA A 384 8.24 10.65 1.26
CA ALA A 384 8.24 12.10 1.19
C ALA A 384 9.47 12.62 0.44
N ASP A 385 10.67 12.19 0.84
CA ASP A 385 11.91 12.62 0.19
C ASP A 385 11.93 12.28 -1.31
N ALA A 386 11.64 11.03 -1.66
CA ALA A 386 11.67 10.59 -3.06
C ALA A 386 10.57 11.23 -3.93
N THR A 387 9.47 11.71 -3.34
CA THR A 387 8.40 12.37 -4.09
C THR A 387 8.51 13.90 -4.07
N GLU A 388 8.98 14.51 -3.00
CA GLU A 388 8.93 15.97 -2.84
C GLU A 388 10.21 16.68 -3.26
N GLU A 389 11.38 15.99 -3.20
CA GLU A 389 12.69 16.56 -3.51
C GLU A 389 13.21 16.19 -4.92
N ALA A 390 12.63 15.18 -5.55
CA ALA A 390 13.04 14.75 -6.90
C ALA A 390 12.65 15.76 -7.97
N LYS A 391 13.54 15.98 -8.96
CA LYS A 391 13.25 16.78 -10.15
C LYS A 391 12.68 15.94 -11.29
N LEU A 392 12.90 14.63 -11.24
CA LEU A 392 12.37 13.67 -12.20
C LEU A 392 12.04 12.36 -11.50
N TYR A 393 10.90 11.79 -11.86
CA TYR A 393 10.53 10.41 -11.55
C TYR A 393 10.76 9.53 -12.78
N PHE A 394 11.44 8.39 -12.58
CA PHE A 394 11.47 7.30 -13.53
C PHE A 394 10.69 6.13 -12.96
N VAL A 395 9.48 5.92 -13.46
CA VAL A 395 8.56 4.86 -12.99
C VAL A 395 8.61 3.70 -13.96
N ALA A 396 9.07 2.54 -13.52
CA ALA A 396 9.22 1.34 -14.33
C ALA A 396 8.37 0.17 -13.80
N GLY A 397 7.53 -0.41 -14.64
CA GLY A 397 6.72 -1.58 -14.30
C GLY A 397 5.85 -1.40 -13.05
N SER A 398 5.25 -0.22 -12.87
CA SER A 398 4.44 0.13 -11.70
C SER A 398 3.23 1.00 -12.07
N ASN A 399 2.03 0.43 -11.97
CA ASN A 399 0.78 1.20 -12.02
C ASN A 399 0.52 1.85 -10.64
N THR A 400 1.28 2.89 -10.32
CA THR A 400 1.37 3.46 -8.98
C THR A 400 0.05 4.08 -8.52
N THR A 401 -0.72 4.71 -9.42
CA THR A 401 -2.02 5.34 -9.09
C THR A 401 -3.10 4.33 -8.70
N GLU A 402 -3.01 3.08 -9.13
CA GLU A 402 -3.95 2.02 -8.75
C GLU A 402 -3.43 1.15 -7.61
N GLN A 403 -2.11 0.87 -7.55
CA GLN A 403 -1.54 -0.11 -6.61
C GLN A 403 -0.96 0.52 -5.33
N HIS A 404 -0.47 1.76 -5.45
CA HIS A 404 0.03 2.58 -4.33
C HIS A 404 -0.57 4.00 -4.43
N PRO A 405 -1.92 4.13 -4.36
CA PRO A 405 -2.61 5.34 -4.81
C PRO A 405 -2.12 6.63 -4.15
N VAL A 406 -1.83 6.58 -2.85
CA VAL A 406 -1.34 7.78 -2.12
C VAL A 406 0.01 8.26 -2.66
N ILE A 407 0.93 7.35 -2.99
CA ILE A 407 2.21 7.71 -3.62
C ILE A 407 1.97 8.28 -5.03
N GLY A 408 1.13 7.61 -5.83
CA GLY A 408 0.79 8.09 -7.16
C GLY A 408 0.18 9.49 -7.17
N ARG A 409 -0.71 9.78 -6.21
CA ARG A 409 -1.31 11.12 -6.06
C ARG A 409 -0.29 12.17 -5.59
N LYS A 410 0.62 11.82 -4.68
CA LYS A 410 1.75 12.69 -4.31
C LYS A 410 2.63 13.02 -5.51
N MET A 411 2.98 12.05 -6.36
CA MET A 411 3.73 12.28 -7.59
C MET A 411 2.99 13.27 -8.52
N LEU A 412 1.70 13.03 -8.79
CA LEU A 412 0.88 13.91 -9.63
C LEU A 412 0.79 15.34 -9.06
N LYS A 413 0.68 15.46 -7.72
CA LYS A 413 0.71 16.76 -7.04
C LYS A 413 2.02 17.52 -7.32
N MET A 414 3.16 16.87 -7.13
CA MET A 414 4.46 17.51 -7.38
C MET A 414 4.71 17.83 -8.87
N ILE A 415 4.20 17.01 -9.77
CA ILE A 415 4.22 17.33 -11.21
C ILE A 415 3.43 18.61 -11.48
N ARG A 416 2.24 18.74 -10.91
CA ARG A 416 1.37 19.92 -11.08
C ARG A 416 1.97 21.18 -10.42
N GLU A 417 2.48 21.08 -9.20
CA GLU A 417 2.90 22.21 -8.38
C GLU A 417 4.34 22.64 -8.60
N LYS A 418 5.27 21.67 -8.75
CA LYS A 418 6.70 21.93 -8.88
C LYS A 418 7.23 21.73 -10.30
N GLY A 419 6.43 21.18 -11.22
CA GLY A 419 6.87 20.85 -12.58
C GLY A 419 7.85 19.67 -12.62
N THR A 420 7.85 18.81 -11.60
CA THR A 420 8.65 17.57 -11.58
C THR A 420 8.35 16.76 -12.84
N LYS A 421 9.38 16.31 -13.54
CA LYS A 421 9.21 15.53 -14.77
C LYS A 421 8.93 14.07 -14.47
N LEU A 422 8.24 13.39 -15.38
CA LEU A 422 7.91 11.97 -15.25
C LEU A 422 8.25 11.23 -16.55
N ILE A 423 9.02 10.15 -16.42
CA ILE A 423 9.20 9.14 -17.46
C ILE A 423 8.51 7.86 -16.96
N VAL A 424 7.68 7.25 -17.80
CA VAL A 424 7.05 5.96 -17.52
C VAL A 424 7.61 4.89 -18.47
N ALA A 425 8.11 3.79 -17.92
CA ALA A 425 8.50 2.59 -18.68
C ALA A 425 7.55 1.45 -18.29
N ASP A 426 6.52 1.22 -19.07
CA ASP A 426 5.50 0.20 -18.82
C ASP A 426 4.90 -0.28 -20.16
N PRO A 427 4.70 -1.59 -20.35
CA PRO A 427 4.08 -2.13 -21.56
C PRO A 427 2.61 -1.69 -21.73
N ARG A 428 1.96 -1.24 -20.65
CA ARG A 428 0.60 -0.70 -20.67
C ARG A 428 0.62 0.82 -20.54
N ARG A 429 -0.32 1.48 -21.20
CA ARG A 429 -0.58 2.90 -21.00
C ARG A 429 -1.39 3.09 -19.72
N ILE A 430 -0.68 3.27 -18.60
CA ILE A 430 -1.25 3.51 -17.27
C ILE A 430 -1.60 5.00 -17.09
N GLU A 431 -2.41 5.35 -16.08
CA GLU A 431 -2.83 6.74 -15.80
C GLU A 431 -1.65 7.74 -15.72
N LEU A 432 -0.54 7.33 -15.12
CA LEU A 432 0.65 8.18 -15.02
C LEU A 432 1.21 8.61 -16.39
N CYS A 433 0.92 7.88 -17.48
CA CYS A 433 1.34 8.26 -18.83
C CYS A 433 0.70 9.57 -19.29
N ASP A 434 -0.45 9.96 -18.76
CA ASP A 434 -1.13 11.22 -19.12
C ASP A 434 -0.41 12.45 -18.55
N ALA A 435 0.36 12.28 -17.47
CA ALA A 435 1.20 13.31 -16.88
C ALA A 435 2.69 13.16 -17.26
N ALA A 436 3.07 12.09 -17.95
CA ALA A 436 4.45 11.81 -18.31
C ALA A 436 4.93 12.68 -19.48
N VAL A 437 6.15 13.18 -19.39
CA VAL A 437 6.82 13.83 -20.54
C VAL A 437 7.30 12.80 -21.56
N LEU A 438 7.44 11.53 -21.14
CA LEU A 438 7.88 10.45 -22.01
C LEU A 438 7.30 9.10 -21.53
N HIS A 439 6.68 8.34 -22.43
CA HIS A 439 6.27 6.96 -22.24
C HIS A 439 7.11 6.04 -23.11
N LEU A 440 7.80 5.10 -22.45
CA LEU A 440 8.58 4.02 -23.05
C LEU A 440 7.73 2.76 -22.96
N GLN A 441 7.07 2.37 -24.05
CA GLN A 441 6.18 1.22 -24.09
C GLN A 441 6.95 -0.01 -24.60
N GLN A 442 7.74 -0.62 -23.71
CA GLN A 442 8.55 -1.78 -24.03
C GLN A 442 7.73 -3.07 -24.09
N ARG A 443 8.22 -4.04 -24.85
CA ARG A 443 7.73 -5.43 -24.80
C ARG A 443 8.01 -6.02 -23.42
N PRO A 444 7.08 -6.80 -22.82
CA PRO A 444 7.34 -7.50 -21.56
C PRO A 444 8.62 -8.36 -21.62
N GLY A 445 9.43 -8.31 -20.56
CA GLY A 445 10.68 -9.10 -20.45
C GLY A 445 11.91 -8.51 -21.15
N THR A 446 11.83 -7.26 -21.63
CA THR A 446 12.95 -6.61 -22.34
C THR A 446 13.59 -5.44 -21.57
N ASP A 447 13.33 -5.36 -20.27
CA ASP A 447 13.70 -4.23 -19.41
C ASP A 447 15.22 -4.01 -19.33
N VAL A 448 16.02 -5.08 -19.21
CA VAL A 448 17.50 -4.99 -19.21
C VAL A 448 18.01 -4.31 -20.47
N ALA A 449 17.49 -4.67 -21.65
CA ALA A 449 17.91 -4.06 -22.91
C ALA A 449 17.53 -2.59 -22.97
N LEU A 450 16.33 -2.20 -22.49
CA LEU A 450 15.88 -0.82 -22.43
C LEU A 450 16.82 0.02 -21.56
N PHE A 451 17.08 -0.45 -20.34
CA PHE A 451 17.91 0.31 -19.39
C PHE A 451 19.37 0.37 -19.84
N ASN A 452 19.92 -0.69 -20.42
CA ASN A 452 21.24 -0.68 -21.02
C ASN A 452 21.32 0.33 -22.19
N GLY A 453 20.28 0.40 -23.05
CA GLY A 453 20.22 1.41 -24.11
C GLY A 453 20.22 2.84 -23.60
N ILE A 454 19.51 3.11 -22.49
CA ILE A 454 19.52 4.42 -21.80
C ILE A 454 20.92 4.70 -21.25
N MET A 455 21.57 3.73 -20.58
CA MET A 455 22.90 3.90 -20.02
C MET A 455 23.99 4.01 -21.09
N TYR A 456 23.83 3.34 -22.24
CA TYR A 456 24.69 3.55 -23.40
C TYR A 456 24.74 5.03 -23.80
N GLU A 457 23.58 5.64 -23.96
CA GLU A 457 23.50 7.04 -24.39
C GLU A 457 24.08 8.01 -23.34
N ILE A 458 23.89 7.71 -22.04
CA ILE A 458 24.51 8.48 -20.95
C ILE A 458 26.04 8.39 -21.06
N LEU A 459 26.61 7.21 -21.25
CA LEU A 459 28.06 6.98 -21.36
C LEU A 459 28.65 7.55 -22.67
N ALA A 460 27.92 7.44 -23.78
CA ALA A 460 28.36 7.94 -25.08
C ALA A 460 28.49 9.47 -25.10
N ASN A 461 27.66 10.16 -24.30
CA ASN A 461 27.68 11.61 -24.19
C ASN A 461 28.46 12.14 -22.98
N GLY A 462 29.04 11.27 -22.14
CA GLY A 462 29.80 11.67 -20.94
C GLY A 462 28.94 12.34 -19.88
N TRP A 463 27.68 11.90 -19.71
CA TRP A 463 26.72 12.45 -18.73
C TRP A 463 26.75 11.74 -17.39
N GLU A 464 27.58 10.71 -17.26
CA GLU A 464 27.78 9.99 -15.99
C GLU A 464 28.43 10.86 -14.91
N ASP A 465 28.16 10.55 -13.64
CA ASP A 465 28.84 11.18 -12.50
C ASP A 465 30.17 10.47 -12.20
N ARG A 466 31.21 10.83 -12.93
CA ARG A 466 32.51 10.19 -12.80
C ARG A 466 33.10 10.32 -11.39
N ALA A 467 32.91 11.45 -10.73
CA ALA A 467 33.42 11.67 -9.37
C ALA A 467 32.76 10.72 -8.35
N TYR A 468 31.45 10.52 -8.48
CA TYR A 468 30.70 9.57 -7.65
C TYR A 468 31.14 8.14 -7.94
N ILE A 469 31.28 7.76 -9.21
CA ILE A 469 31.68 6.42 -9.65
C ILE A 469 33.05 6.05 -9.06
N ASP A 470 34.05 6.91 -9.24
CA ASP A 470 35.41 6.65 -8.80
C ASP A 470 35.53 6.55 -7.27
N ALA A 471 34.78 7.39 -6.55
CA ALA A 471 34.84 7.42 -5.09
C ALA A 471 34.06 6.26 -4.43
N ARG A 472 32.90 5.87 -4.99
CA ARG A 472 31.90 5.09 -4.25
C ARG A 472 31.59 3.71 -4.84
N THR A 473 32.09 3.40 -6.06
CA THR A 473 31.69 2.18 -6.75
C THR A 473 32.90 1.30 -7.14
N GLU A 474 32.60 0.11 -7.62
CA GLU A 474 33.54 -0.85 -8.16
C GLU A 474 32.98 -1.56 -9.40
N ASN A 475 33.85 -2.20 -10.19
CA ASN A 475 33.53 -2.98 -11.39
C ASN A 475 32.98 -2.15 -12.56
N PHE A 476 33.28 -0.86 -12.62
CA PHE A 476 32.74 0.05 -13.64
C PHE A 476 33.16 -0.32 -15.07
N ASP A 477 34.43 -0.77 -15.28
CA ASP A 477 34.95 -1.03 -16.62
C ASP A 477 34.25 -2.24 -17.29
N VAL A 478 34.00 -3.31 -16.53
CA VAL A 478 33.30 -4.51 -17.02
C VAL A 478 31.81 -4.16 -17.33
N PHE A 479 31.20 -3.36 -16.46
CA PHE A 479 29.86 -2.84 -16.70
C PHE A 479 29.79 -1.99 -17.97
N ARG A 480 30.74 -1.06 -18.14
CA ARG A 480 30.80 -0.19 -19.31
C ARG A 480 30.96 -1.00 -20.61
N GLU A 481 31.83 -2.00 -20.64
CA GLU A 481 31.99 -2.89 -21.81
C GLU A 481 30.66 -3.54 -22.21
N MET A 482 29.90 -4.06 -21.23
CA MET A 482 28.59 -4.68 -21.46
C MET A 482 27.57 -3.65 -22.00
N VAL A 483 27.43 -2.49 -21.35
CA VAL A 483 26.49 -1.45 -21.76
C VAL A 483 26.76 -0.93 -23.17
N MET A 484 28.03 -0.80 -23.54
CA MET A 484 28.44 -0.35 -24.88
C MET A 484 28.07 -1.34 -26.00
N MET A 485 27.56 -2.53 -25.67
CA MET A 485 26.97 -3.44 -26.66
C MET A 485 25.50 -3.13 -26.96
N PHE A 486 24.87 -2.17 -26.27
CA PHE A 486 23.46 -1.84 -26.42
C PHE A 486 23.21 -0.42 -26.97
N PRO A 487 23.69 -0.08 -28.18
CA PRO A 487 23.32 1.20 -28.77
C PRO A 487 21.79 1.31 -28.87
N PRO A 488 21.21 2.52 -28.83
CA PRO A 488 19.78 2.72 -28.85
C PRO A 488 19.03 2.00 -29.97
N GLU A 489 19.67 1.79 -31.12
CA GLU A 489 19.10 1.03 -32.24
C GLU A 489 18.91 -0.43 -31.90
N ARG A 490 19.92 -1.09 -31.31
CA ARG A 490 19.82 -2.49 -30.85
C ARG A 490 18.78 -2.63 -29.74
N ALA A 491 18.79 -1.70 -28.80
CA ALA A 491 17.79 -1.68 -27.74
C ALA A 491 16.37 -1.51 -28.30
N ALA A 492 16.18 -0.68 -29.34
CA ALA A 492 14.89 -0.49 -30.01
C ALA A 492 14.41 -1.76 -30.71
N GLU A 493 15.28 -2.52 -31.37
CA GLU A 493 14.93 -3.79 -32.02
C GLU A 493 14.42 -4.82 -30.98
N ILE A 494 15.06 -4.89 -29.81
CA ILE A 494 14.69 -5.83 -28.73
C ILE A 494 13.42 -5.39 -28.05
N THR A 495 13.31 -4.12 -27.68
CA THR A 495 12.26 -3.59 -26.80
C THR A 495 11.01 -3.14 -27.54
N GLY A 496 11.12 -2.80 -28.81
CA GLY A 496 10.08 -2.14 -29.56
C GLY A 496 9.96 -0.62 -29.28
N VAL A 497 10.75 -0.10 -28.35
CA VAL A 497 10.77 1.34 -28.06
C VAL A 497 11.65 2.07 -29.09
N PRO A 498 11.16 3.12 -29.78
CA PRO A 498 11.96 3.87 -30.74
C PRO A 498 13.29 4.41 -30.15
N ALA A 499 14.37 4.31 -30.91
CA ALA A 499 15.71 4.70 -30.47
C ALA A 499 15.83 6.17 -30.04
N ASP A 500 15.08 7.06 -30.68
CA ASP A 500 14.99 8.48 -30.31
C ASP A 500 14.36 8.69 -28.93
N LYS A 501 13.37 7.89 -28.55
CA LYS A 501 12.78 7.90 -27.19
C LYS A 501 13.77 7.39 -26.14
N ILE A 502 14.58 6.39 -26.46
CA ILE A 502 15.65 5.90 -25.56
C ILE A 502 16.69 6.99 -25.31
N ARG A 503 17.12 7.70 -26.36
CA ARG A 503 18.01 8.86 -26.24
C ARG A 503 17.39 9.99 -25.43
N GLU A 504 16.13 10.29 -25.66
CA GLU A 504 15.42 11.32 -24.93
C GLU A 504 15.31 10.97 -23.43
N ALA A 505 15.04 9.71 -23.08
CA ALA A 505 15.05 9.25 -21.68
C ALA A 505 16.42 9.47 -21.02
N ALA A 506 17.50 9.11 -21.70
CA ALA A 506 18.86 9.32 -21.22
C ALA A 506 19.17 10.80 -20.96
N ARG A 507 18.81 11.66 -21.91
CA ARG A 507 18.98 13.11 -21.80
C ARG A 507 18.18 13.69 -20.62
N LEU A 508 16.90 13.32 -20.51
CA LEU A 508 16.03 13.80 -19.44
C LEU A 508 16.55 13.39 -18.04
N LEU A 509 17.01 12.16 -17.89
CA LEU A 509 17.61 11.66 -16.65
C LEU A 509 18.90 12.41 -16.28
N ALA A 510 19.76 12.67 -17.24
CA ALA A 510 21.01 13.38 -17.02
C ALA A 510 20.82 14.87 -16.66
N GLU A 511 19.85 15.54 -17.29
CA GLU A 511 19.59 16.97 -17.10
C GLU A 511 18.78 17.30 -15.84
N ASN A 512 18.00 16.33 -15.30
CA ASN A 512 17.06 16.58 -14.21
C ASN A 512 17.42 15.78 -12.95
N LYS A 513 18.63 15.97 -12.44
CA LYS A 513 19.08 15.36 -11.17
C LYS A 513 18.73 16.27 -9.98
N PRO A 514 18.38 15.69 -8.78
CA PRO A 514 18.24 14.27 -8.48
C PRO A 514 17.02 13.66 -9.16
N ALA A 515 17.16 12.40 -9.62
CA ALA A 515 16.09 11.62 -10.19
C ALA A 515 15.78 10.40 -9.32
N ALA A 516 14.51 10.23 -8.93
CA ALA A 516 14.06 9.08 -8.17
C ALA A 516 13.55 7.98 -9.11
N VAL A 517 14.05 6.76 -8.94
CA VAL A 517 13.57 5.58 -9.67
C VAL A 517 12.60 4.81 -8.81
N PHE A 518 11.41 4.51 -9.36
CA PHE A 518 10.38 3.71 -8.71
C PHE A 518 10.03 2.50 -9.56
N TRP A 519 9.84 1.35 -8.93
CA TRP A 519 9.34 0.16 -9.62
C TRP A 519 8.48 -0.72 -8.73
N ALA A 520 7.75 -1.65 -9.37
CA ALA A 520 6.98 -2.67 -8.68
C ALA A 520 7.14 -4.03 -9.39
N MET A 521 6.09 -4.86 -9.35
CA MET A 521 6.13 -6.24 -9.85
C MET A 521 6.38 -6.36 -11.36
N GLY A 522 6.13 -5.31 -12.15
CA GLY A 522 6.48 -5.31 -13.57
C GLY A 522 7.97 -5.42 -13.86
N ILE A 523 8.83 -5.12 -12.86
CA ILE A 523 10.28 -5.31 -12.93
C ILE A 523 10.71 -6.62 -12.28
N THR A 524 10.05 -7.02 -11.20
CA THR A 524 10.54 -8.12 -10.35
C THR A 524 10.05 -9.48 -10.76
N GLN A 525 8.83 -9.62 -11.31
CA GLN A 525 8.19 -10.89 -11.63
C GLN A 525 8.56 -11.41 -13.03
N HIS A 526 9.87 -11.51 -13.28
CA HIS A 526 10.48 -12.06 -14.48
C HIS A 526 11.59 -13.06 -14.11
N THR A 527 11.90 -13.97 -15.01
CA THR A 527 13.11 -14.82 -14.88
C THR A 527 14.40 -13.99 -14.86
N THR A 528 14.34 -12.76 -15.35
CA THR A 528 15.41 -11.76 -15.30
C THR A 528 15.21 -10.72 -14.19
N GLY A 529 14.29 -10.94 -13.24
CA GLY A 529 13.87 -9.94 -12.26
C GLY A 529 15.03 -9.39 -11.41
N THR A 530 15.94 -10.25 -10.96
CA THR A 530 17.14 -9.82 -10.23
C THR A 530 18.06 -8.96 -11.11
N MET A 531 18.24 -9.33 -12.37
CA MET A 531 19.04 -8.55 -13.33
C MET A 531 18.39 -7.19 -13.63
N ASN A 532 17.07 -7.13 -13.78
CA ASN A 532 16.32 -5.88 -13.97
C ASN A 532 16.60 -4.91 -12.81
N VAL A 533 16.53 -5.39 -11.58
CA VAL A 533 16.77 -4.57 -10.37
C VAL A 533 18.23 -4.09 -10.30
N MET A 534 19.19 -4.99 -10.57
CA MET A 534 20.61 -4.62 -10.61
C MET A 534 20.88 -3.57 -11.71
N THR A 535 20.20 -3.66 -12.85
CA THR A 535 20.36 -2.70 -13.95
C THR A 535 19.78 -1.32 -13.59
N LEU A 536 18.68 -1.26 -12.84
CA LEU A 536 18.17 0.01 -12.28
C LEU A 536 19.12 0.58 -11.22
N ALA A 537 19.73 -0.25 -10.39
CA ALA A 537 20.76 0.19 -9.44
C ALA A 537 22.01 0.73 -10.18
N ASN A 538 22.43 0.10 -11.27
CA ASN A 538 23.50 0.60 -12.13
C ASN A 538 23.17 1.99 -12.68
N LEU A 539 21.96 2.20 -13.21
CA LEU A 539 21.50 3.50 -13.74
C LEU A 539 21.61 4.59 -12.66
N GLN A 540 21.15 4.32 -11.45
CA GLN A 540 21.20 5.29 -10.36
C GLN A 540 22.61 5.53 -9.81
N MET A 541 23.47 4.51 -9.77
CA MET A 541 24.89 4.70 -9.46
C MET A 541 25.64 5.49 -10.55
N LEU A 542 25.31 5.22 -11.83
CA LEU A 542 25.90 5.93 -12.98
C LEU A 542 25.62 7.44 -12.92
N LEU A 543 24.44 7.82 -12.47
CA LEU A 543 23.99 9.21 -12.34
C LEU A 543 24.35 9.86 -11.00
N GLY A 544 24.89 9.12 -10.02
CA GLY A 544 25.22 9.63 -8.70
C GLY A 544 24.00 9.89 -7.79
N ASN A 545 22.87 9.23 -8.05
CA ASN A 545 21.58 9.49 -7.39
C ASN A 545 21.33 8.66 -6.12
N ILE A 546 22.25 7.79 -5.66
CA ILE A 546 22.05 6.98 -4.44
C ILE A 546 22.70 7.63 -3.22
N GLY A 547 21.95 7.72 -2.13
CA GLY A 547 22.38 8.35 -0.88
C GLY A 547 22.29 9.87 -0.90
N VAL A 548 21.40 10.41 -1.74
CA VAL A 548 21.11 11.84 -1.87
C VAL A 548 19.61 12.10 -1.75
N PRO A 549 19.19 13.26 -1.22
CA PRO A 549 17.78 13.65 -1.22
C PRO A 549 17.19 13.68 -2.63
N GLY A 550 15.93 13.27 -2.77
CA GLY A 550 15.21 13.26 -4.04
C GLY A 550 15.70 12.24 -5.08
N GLY A 551 16.64 11.38 -4.71
CA GLY A 551 17.18 10.34 -5.57
C GLY A 551 16.73 8.93 -5.19
N GLY A 552 17.66 8.00 -5.31
CA GLY A 552 17.56 6.64 -4.79
C GLY A 552 16.89 5.64 -5.70
N VAL A 553 16.88 4.41 -5.19
CA VAL A 553 16.17 3.25 -5.74
C VAL A 553 15.01 2.93 -4.82
N ASN A 554 13.77 3.06 -5.33
CA ASN A 554 12.56 3.11 -4.53
C ASN A 554 11.54 2.03 -4.96
N PRO A 555 11.77 0.75 -4.58
CA PRO A 555 10.83 -0.32 -4.84
C PRO A 555 9.52 -0.11 -4.05
N LEU A 556 8.39 -0.24 -4.74
CA LEU A 556 7.06 -0.15 -4.17
C LEU A 556 6.54 -1.56 -3.89
N ARG A 557 6.68 -2.01 -2.66
CA ARG A 557 6.26 -3.35 -2.25
C ARG A 557 4.75 -3.51 -2.27
N GLY A 558 4.28 -4.73 -2.49
CA GLY A 558 2.86 -5.00 -2.69
C GLY A 558 2.05 -4.97 -1.40
N GLN A 559 2.23 -5.95 -0.52
CA GLN A 559 1.45 -6.13 0.70
C GLN A 559 1.99 -5.29 1.86
N ASN A 560 1.13 -5.02 2.83
CA ASN A 560 1.33 -4.06 3.92
C ASN A 560 2.54 -4.30 4.82
N ASN A 561 3.02 -5.53 4.95
CA ASN A 561 4.15 -5.90 5.81
C ASN A 561 5.19 -6.78 5.09
N VAL A 562 5.31 -6.67 3.76
CA VAL A 562 6.33 -7.44 3.01
C VAL A 562 7.74 -7.07 3.47
N GLN A 563 7.97 -5.77 3.74
CA GLN A 563 9.27 -5.32 4.26
C GLN A 563 9.55 -5.95 5.61
N GLY A 564 8.60 -5.88 6.55
CA GLY A 564 8.79 -6.38 7.90
C GLY A 564 8.96 -7.89 7.98
N ALA A 565 8.18 -8.67 7.24
CA ALA A 565 8.34 -10.12 7.18
C ALA A 565 9.74 -10.52 6.67
N CYS A 566 10.30 -9.80 5.68
CA CYS A 566 11.69 -9.98 5.27
C CYS A 566 12.67 -9.60 6.39
N ASP A 567 12.45 -8.47 7.07
CA ASP A 567 13.34 -7.93 8.10
C ASP A 567 13.48 -8.87 9.31
N VAL A 568 12.37 -9.54 9.68
CA VAL A 568 12.35 -10.47 10.82
C VAL A 568 12.67 -11.92 10.43
N GLY A 569 13.15 -12.13 9.19
CA GLY A 569 13.75 -13.40 8.76
C GLY A 569 12.77 -14.49 8.31
N ALA A 570 11.54 -14.15 7.92
CA ALA A 570 10.60 -15.10 7.34
C ALA A 570 10.96 -15.45 5.87
N LEU A 571 12.23 -15.75 5.63
CA LEU A 571 12.84 -16.10 4.34
C LEU A 571 13.75 -17.32 4.53
N SER A 572 13.81 -18.22 3.58
CA SER A 572 14.51 -19.51 3.68
C SER A 572 16.04 -19.42 3.84
N ASN A 573 16.64 -18.28 3.52
CA ASN A 573 18.09 -18.11 3.43
C ASN A 573 18.69 -17.18 4.50
N VAL A 574 17.87 -16.51 5.31
CA VAL A 574 18.34 -15.56 6.32
C VAL A 574 17.55 -15.64 7.64
N TYR A 575 18.26 -15.38 8.73
CA TYR A 575 17.70 -15.05 10.04
C TYR A 575 17.24 -13.58 10.07
N PRO A 576 16.57 -13.12 11.16
CA PRO A 576 16.23 -11.71 11.35
C PRO A 576 17.39 -10.76 11.08
N GLY A 577 17.12 -9.63 10.40
CA GLY A 577 18.13 -8.64 10.02
C GLY A 577 19.01 -9.08 8.85
N TYR A 578 18.53 -9.95 7.98
CA TYR A 578 19.23 -10.47 6.80
C TYR A 578 20.53 -11.20 7.12
N GLN A 579 20.68 -11.76 8.31
CA GLN A 579 21.80 -12.57 8.77
C GLN A 579 21.74 -13.94 8.11
N ARG A 580 22.77 -14.33 7.33
CA ARG A 580 22.74 -15.56 6.51
C ARG A 580 22.67 -16.82 7.39
N VAL A 581 21.81 -17.79 7.04
CA VAL A 581 21.71 -19.07 7.74
C VAL A 581 22.97 -19.94 7.57
N THR A 582 23.71 -19.73 6.49
CA THR A 582 24.97 -20.45 6.17
C THR A 582 26.18 -19.90 6.93
N ASP A 583 26.04 -18.79 7.66
CA ASP A 583 27.14 -18.21 8.44
C ASP A 583 27.16 -18.82 9.86
N PRO A 584 28.26 -19.49 10.25
CA PRO A 584 28.33 -20.12 11.55
C PRO A 584 28.25 -19.14 12.74
N THR A 585 28.65 -17.89 12.56
CA THR A 585 28.57 -16.86 13.60
C THR A 585 27.12 -16.47 13.83
N HIS A 586 26.36 -16.29 12.77
CA HIS A 586 24.93 -16.00 12.88
C HIS A 586 24.18 -17.18 13.49
N LYS A 587 24.45 -18.41 13.04
CA LYS A 587 23.88 -19.64 13.60
C LYS A 587 24.10 -19.71 15.12
N ALA A 588 25.35 -19.58 15.57
CA ALA A 588 25.67 -19.63 17.00
C ALA A 588 24.92 -18.54 17.81
N LYS A 589 24.81 -17.32 17.28
CA LYS A 589 24.04 -16.23 17.89
C LYS A 589 22.58 -16.61 18.10
N PHE A 590 21.93 -17.22 17.09
CA PHE A 590 20.53 -17.60 17.20
C PHE A 590 20.31 -18.87 18.03
N GLU A 591 21.26 -19.79 18.05
CA GLU A 591 21.25 -20.93 18.98
C GLU A 591 21.29 -20.46 20.44
N GLU A 592 22.15 -19.50 20.75
CA GLU A 592 22.22 -18.87 22.09
C GLU A 592 20.94 -18.11 22.42
N ALA A 593 20.48 -17.23 21.51
CA ALA A 593 19.30 -16.37 21.74
C ALA A 593 18.01 -17.17 21.95
N TRP A 594 17.85 -18.30 21.26
CA TRP A 594 16.65 -19.13 21.34
C TRP A 594 16.81 -20.33 22.29
N GLY A 595 17.99 -20.52 22.90
CA GLY A 595 18.26 -21.62 23.82
C GLY A 595 18.15 -22.99 23.17
N VAL A 596 18.61 -23.12 21.92
CA VAL A 596 18.54 -24.37 21.14
C VAL A 596 19.89 -24.72 20.55
N GLU A 597 20.06 -25.97 20.17
CA GLU A 597 21.22 -26.46 19.42
C GLU A 597 20.80 -27.06 18.07
N GLY A 598 21.71 -27.14 17.14
CA GLY A 598 21.52 -27.86 15.88
C GLY A 598 20.58 -27.17 14.91
N LEU A 599 20.59 -25.83 14.84
CA LEU A 599 19.92 -25.10 13.76
C LEU A 599 20.52 -25.53 12.41
N SER A 600 19.67 -25.60 11.38
CA SER A 600 20.12 -25.91 10.01
C SER A 600 21.02 -24.81 9.47
N ASP A 601 22.12 -25.18 8.82
CA ASP A 601 23.02 -24.29 8.09
C ASP A 601 22.80 -24.33 6.56
N LYS A 602 21.76 -25.05 6.12
CA LYS A 602 21.36 -25.14 4.71
C LYS A 602 20.33 -24.07 4.40
N VAL A 603 20.40 -23.52 3.20
CA VAL A 603 19.30 -22.68 2.66
C VAL A 603 18.07 -23.57 2.47
N GLY A 604 16.93 -23.14 2.99
CA GLY A 604 15.67 -23.87 2.85
C GLY A 604 15.02 -23.66 1.49
N LEU A 605 13.93 -24.39 1.26
CA LEU A 605 13.09 -24.25 0.07
C LEU A 605 12.30 -22.95 0.11
N THR A 606 12.12 -22.35 -1.06
CA THR A 606 11.22 -21.21 -1.26
C THR A 606 9.77 -21.68 -1.45
N ILE A 607 8.78 -20.76 -1.42
CA ILE A 607 7.36 -21.11 -1.60
C ILE A 607 7.16 -22.04 -2.80
N VAL A 608 7.59 -21.63 -4.00
CA VAL A 608 7.40 -22.43 -5.23
C VAL A 608 8.15 -23.74 -5.17
N GLU A 609 9.34 -23.75 -4.56
CA GLU A 609 10.11 -24.99 -4.38
C GLU A 609 9.45 -25.93 -3.35
N MET A 610 8.81 -25.41 -2.31
CA MET A 610 8.02 -26.22 -1.36
C MET A 610 6.78 -26.82 -2.01
N ILE A 611 6.07 -26.07 -2.88
CA ILE A 611 4.97 -26.59 -3.69
C ILE A 611 5.46 -27.71 -4.62
N ASN A 612 6.61 -27.53 -5.27
CA ASN A 612 7.21 -28.59 -6.10
C ASN A 612 7.58 -29.83 -5.27
N ALA A 613 8.17 -29.63 -4.07
CA ALA A 613 8.50 -30.72 -3.17
C ALA A 613 7.25 -31.45 -2.62
N ALA A 614 6.15 -30.76 -2.39
CA ALA A 614 4.87 -31.37 -2.07
C ALA A 614 4.34 -32.21 -3.24
N HIS A 615 4.45 -31.69 -4.46
CA HIS A 615 4.01 -32.44 -5.65
C HIS A 615 4.84 -33.71 -5.88
N THR A 616 6.17 -33.71 -5.60
CA THR A 616 7.03 -34.91 -5.70
C THR A 616 6.90 -35.84 -4.50
N GLY A 617 6.29 -35.36 -3.39
CA GLY A 617 6.13 -36.13 -2.15
C GLY A 617 7.36 -36.05 -1.22
N ASP A 618 8.29 -35.16 -1.48
CA ASP A 618 9.45 -34.90 -0.61
C ASP A 618 9.04 -34.04 0.62
N LEU A 619 8.12 -33.08 0.42
CA LEU A 619 7.48 -32.35 1.52
C LEU A 619 6.21 -33.08 1.95
N LYS A 620 6.09 -33.41 3.24
CA LYS A 620 5.01 -34.18 3.84
C LYS A 620 3.98 -33.33 4.54
N ALA A 621 4.46 -32.31 5.27
CA ALA A 621 3.60 -31.44 6.04
C ALA A 621 3.86 -29.97 5.72
N LEU A 622 2.80 -29.18 5.60
CA LEU A 622 2.87 -27.75 5.33
C LEU A 622 1.97 -26.97 6.29
N TYR A 623 2.54 -25.94 6.92
CA TYR A 623 1.80 -24.98 7.72
C TYR A 623 1.69 -23.66 6.93
N VAL A 624 0.47 -23.24 6.60
CA VAL A 624 0.18 -22.01 5.84
C VAL A 624 -0.50 -20.99 6.74
N MET A 625 0.16 -19.86 7.00
CA MET A 625 -0.40 -18.76 7.81
C MET A 625 -0.75 -17.58 6.91
N ALA A 626 -2.05 -17.27 6.82
CA ALA A 626 -2.61 -16.09 6.12
C ALA A 626 -2.12 -15.92 4.66
N GLU A 627 -1.86 -17.03 3.96
CA GLU A 627 -1.53 -17.10 2.54
C GLU A 627 -2.54 -17.98 1.79
N ASN A 628 -2.72 -17.72 0.51
CA ASN A 628 -3.67 -18.47 -0.31
C ASN A 628 -3.01 -18.90 -1.64
N PRO A 629 -2.11 -19.91 -1.61
CA PRO A 629 -1.42 -20.43 -2.79
C PRO A 629 -2.36 -20.77 -3.95
N MET A 630 -3.56 -21.32 -3.67
CA MET A 630 -4.59 -21.59 -4.69
C MET A 630 -5.13 -20.34 -5.42
N THR A 631 -4.64 -19.16 -5.08
CA THR A 631 -4.94 -17.92 -5.80
C THR A 631 -3.69 -17.16 -6.22
N SER A 632 -2.64 -17.20 -5.41
CA SER A 632 -1.45 -16.36 -5.57
C SER A 632 -0.35 -17.00 -6.39
N ASP A 633 -0.20 -18.31 -6.34
CA ASP A 633 0.91 -19.02 -6.97
C ASP A 633 0.70 -19.23 -8.47
N PRO A 634 1.76 -19.39 -9.26
CA PRO A 634 1.61 -19.66 -10.69
C PRO A 634 1.22 -21.11 -10.93
N ASP A 635 0.62 -21.39 -12.09
CA ASP A 635 0.17 -22.74 -12.48
C ASP A 635 -0.70 -23.40 -11.42
N LEU A 636 -1.91 -22.87 -11.23
CA LEU A 636 -2.82 -23.33 -10.18
C LEU A 636 -3.23 -24.81 -10.32
N ASN A 637 -3.10 -25.43 -11.48
CA ASN A 637 -3.29 -26.87 -11.63
C ASN A 637 -2.20 -27.65 -10.89
N HIS A 638 -0.94 -27.24 -11.05
CA HIS A 638 0.19 -27.83 -10.33
C HIS A 638 0.08 -27.61 -8.82
N VAL A 639 -0.32 -26.40 -8.41
CA VAL A 639 -0.53 -26.08 -6.97
C VAL A 639 -1.61 -26.97 -6.37
N ARG A 640 -2.74 -27.14 -7.06
CA ARG A 640 -3.82 -28.03 -6.59
C ARG A 640 -3.34 -29.46 -6.41
N GLU A 641 -2.66 -30.01 -7.40
CA GLU A 641 -2.12 -31.37 -7.33
C GLU A 641 -1.09 -31.53 -6.20
N ALA A 642 -0.29 -30.50 -5.95
CA ALA A 642 0.67 -30.48 -4.85
C ALA A 642 -0.02 -30.51 -3.49
N LEU A 643 -1.04 -29.67 -3.28
CA LEU A 643 -1.80 -29.64 -2.02
C LEU A 643 -2.58 -30.95 -1.77
N GLU A 644 -3.13 -31.58 -2.80
CA GLU A 644 -3.81 -32.87 -2.73
C GLU A 644 -2.87 -34.04 -2.37
N ARG A 645 -1.56 -33.87 -2.56
CA ARG A 645 -0.54 -34.90 -2.26
C ARG A 645 0.13 -34.75 -0.91
N LEU A 646 -0.08 -33.62 -0.22
CA LEU A 646 0.42 -33.45 1.15
C LEU A 646 -0.20 -34.50 2.08
N ASP A 647 0.62 -35.06 2.95
CA ASP A 647 0.14 -35.96 3.98
C ASP A 647 -0.50 -35.19 5.17
N PHE A 648 -0.16 -33.91 5.35
CA PHE A 648 -0.75 -33.05 6.37
C PHE A 648 -0.66 -31.57 5.99
N LEU A 649 -1.79 -30.88 6.01
CA LEU A 649 -1.89 -29.43 5.71
C LEU A 649 -2.61 -28.70 6.84
N VAL A 650 -1.95 -27.71 7.43
CA VAL A 650 -2.56 -26.74 8.37
C VAL A 650 -2.73 -25.41 7.68
N VAL A 651 -3.92 -24.80 7.78
CA VAL A 651 -4.17 -23.43 7.34
C VAL A 651 -4.67 -22.60 8.51
N GLN A 652 -3.90 -21.55 8.84
CA GLN A 652 -4.29 -20.54 9.82
C GLN A 652 -4.72 -19.29 9.05
N ASP A 653 -6.00 -18.97 9.05
CA ASP A 653 -6.57 -17.86 8.29
C ASP A 653 -7.81 -17.29 8.97
N ILE A 654 -8.28 -16.16 8.49
CA ILE A 654 -9.53 -15.52 8.95
C ILE A 654 -10.76 -15.96 8.17
N PHE A 655 -10.58 -16.64 7.02
CA PHE A 655 -11.64 -17.12 6.13
C PHE A 655 -11.37 -18.54 5.64
N MET A 656 -12.43 -19.23 5.21
CA MET A 656 -12.32 -20.45 4.41
C MET A 656 -11.87 -20.08 2.99
N THR A 657 -10.56 -19.95 2.80
CA THR A 657 -9.93 -19.63 1.51
C THR A 657 -9.94 -20.84 0.58
N GLU A 658 -9.55 -20.61 -0.68
CA GLU A 658 -9.43 -21.69 -1.67
C GLU A 658 -8.41 -22.74 -1.21
N THR A 659 -7.31 -22.31 -0.59
CA THR A 659 -6.29 -23.22 0.02
C THR A 659 -6.82 -23.95 1.26
N ALA A 660 -7.57 -23.24 2.11
CA ALA A 660 -8.12 -23.84 3.34
C ALA A 660 -9.03 -25.04 3.07
N LYS A 661 -9.65 -25.12 1.89
CA LYS A 661 -10.47 -26.29 1.51
C LYS A 661 -9.68 -27.58 1.39
N PHE A 662 -8.36 -27.54 1.23
CA PHE A 662 -7.48 -28.71 1.19
C PHE A 662 -6.93 -29.09 2.58
N ALA A 663 -7.05 -28.21 3.59
CA ALA A 663 -6.44 -28.39 4.89
C ALA A 663 -7.01 -29.57 5.67
N ASP A 664 -6.18 -30.19 6.51
CA ASP A 664 -6.59 -31.16 7.55
C ASP A 664 -7.06 -30.45 8.80
N VAL A 665 -6.39 -29.33 9.14
CA VAL A 665 -6.74 -28.48 10.29
C VAL A 665 -6.79 -27.04 9.86
N ILE A 666 -7.85 -26.32 10.27
CA ILE A 666 -7.98 -24.88 10.06
C ILE A 666 -8.04 -24.18 11.40
N LEU A 667 -7.15 -23.21 11.60
CA LEU A 667 -7.04 -22.43 12.83
C LEU A 667 -7.52 -20.98 12.58
N PRO A 668 -8.56 -20.51 13.29
CA PRO A 668 -9.13 -19.19 13.10
C PRO A 668 -8.23 -18.11 13.70
N GLY A 669 -7.55 -17.34 12.83
CA GLY A 669 -6.72 -16.20 13.21
C GLY A 669 -7.49 -14.89 13.40
N ALA A 670 -6.81 -13.88 13.94
CA ALA A 670 -7.32 -12.53 14.10
C ALA A 670 -6.83 -11.59 12.99
N CYS A 671 -7.70 -10.68 12.53
CA CYS A 671 -7.30 -9.64 11.58
C CYS A 671 -6.58 -8.47 12.28
N PHE A 672 -6.05 -7.53 11.49
CA PHE A 672 -5.26 -6.39 11.98
C PHE A 672 -6.00 -5.48 12.98
N ALA A 673 -7.32 -5.43 12.93
CA ALA A 673 -8.15 -4.63 13.83
C ALA A 673 -8.47 -5.34 15.16
N GLU A 674 -8.15 -6.61 15.27
CA GLU A 674 -8.49 -7.49 16.39
C GLU A 674 -7.28 -7.83 17.28
N LYS A 675 -6.10 -7.32 16.95
CA LYS A 675 -4.83 -7.59 17.64
C LYS A 675 -3.92 -6.38 17.67
N ASP A 676 -2.94 -6.39 18.56
CA ASP A 676 -1.82 -5.45 18.58
C ASP A 676 -0.62 -6.03 17.84
N GLY A 677 0.23 -5.15 17.31
CA GLY A 677 1.44 -5.56 16.61
C GLY A 677 2.12 -4.39 15.88
N THR A 678 3.07 -4.73 15.01
CA THR A 678 3.76 -3.77 14.16
C THR A 678 3.78 -4.25 12.71
N PHE A 679 3.71 -3.28 11.77
CA PHE A 679 4.02 -3.45 10.36
C PHE A 679 5.23 -2.59 9.99
N THR A 680 5.98 -3.01 8.99
CA THR A 680 7.05 -2.19 8.40
C THR A 680 6.73 -1.94 6.94
N ASN A 681 6.55 -0.67 6.56
CA ASN A 681 6.15 -0.28 5.21
C ASN A 681 7.34 -0.23 4.22
N THR A 682 7.05 0.04 2.95
CA THR A 682 8.04 0.03 1.86
C THR A 682 9.22 0.99 2.09
N GLU A 683 9.00 2.12 2.78
CA GLU A 683 10.05 3.08 3.17
C GLU A 683 10.77 2.71 4.48
N ARG A 684 10.64 1.46 4.94
CA ARG A 684 11.32 0.94 6.15
C ARG A 684 10.79 1.54 7.46
N ARG A 685 9.59 2.12 7.46
CA ARG A 685 8.97 2.72 8.64
C ARG A 685 8.20 1.69 9.42
N ILE A 686 8.55 1.52 10.69
CA ILE A 686 7.86 0.61 11.60
C ILE A 686 6.65 1.36 12.20
N GLN A 687 5.47 0.74 12.13
CA GLN A 687 4.20 1.37 12.47
C GLN A 687 3.33 0.42 13.31
N ARG A 688 2.65 1.00 14.31
CA ARG A 688 1.75 0.24 15.18
C ARG A 688 0.44 -0.12 14.49
N ILE A 689 -0.02 -1.34 14.66
CA ILE A 689 -1.44 -1.68 14.62
C ILE A 689 -1.98 -1.82 16.04
N ARG A 690 -3.26 -1.50 16.24
CA ARG A 690 -3.90 -1.50 17.55
C ARG A 690 -5.24 -2.21 17.50
N LYS A 691 -5.49 -3.03 18.51
CA LYS A 691 -6.76 -3.72 18.69
C LYS A 691 -7.90 -2.70 18.85
N ALA A 692 -8.85 -2.75 17.96
CA ALA A 692 -10.05 -1.91 17.97
C ALA A 692 -11.29 -2.70 18.42
N VAL A 693 -11.39 -3.97 18.04
CA VAL A 693 -12.50 -4.88 18.32
C VAL A 693 -11.98 -6.27 18.73
N ASP A 694 -12.84 -7.07 19.31
CA ASP A 694 -12.49 -8.46 19.64
C ASP A 694 -12.63 -9.37 18.41
N PRO A 695 -11.81 -10.44 18.31
CA PRO A 695 -11.97 -11.48 17.30
C PRO A 695 -13.34 -12.16 17.41
N PRO A 696 -13.91 -12.68 16.32
CA PRO A 696 -15.19 -13.36 16.35
C PRO A 696 -15.10 -14.77 16.97
N GLY A 697 -16.09 -15.15 17.73
CA GLY A 697 -16.18 -16.50 18.35
C GLY A 697 -15.03 -16.78 19.31
N VAL A 698 -14.25 -17.83 19.04
CA VAL A 698 -13.05 -18.20 19.80
C VAL A 698 -11.76 -17.99 19.00
N ALA A 699 -11.80 -17.23 17.89
CA ALA A 699 -10.60 -16.88 17.13
C ALA A 699 -9.60 -16.12 18.01
N ARG A 700 -8.29 -16.28 17.72
CA ARG A 700 -7.20 -15.73 18.52
C ARG A 700 -6.20 -14.94 17.67
N PRO A 701 -5.43 -14.01 18.28
CA PRO A 701 -4.25 -13.45 17.65
C PRO A 701 -3.28 -14.55 17.19
N ASP A 702 -2.73 -14.38 16.02
CA ASP A 702 -1.89 -15.42 15.39
C ASP A 702 -0.64 -15.74 16.23
N TRP A 703 -0.07 -14.76 16.94
CA TRP A 703 1.08 -14.97 17.82
C TRP A 703 0.77 -15.91 19.00
N GLU A 704 -0.47 -15.89 19.55
CA GLU A 704 -0.90 -16.79 20.62
C GLU A 704 -1.00 -18.23 20.10
N ILE A 705 -1.60 -18.41 18.91
CA ILE A 705 -1.74 -19.72 18.27
C ILE A 705 -0.35 -20.33 18.02
N LEU A 706 0.59 -19.53 17.50
CA LEU A 706 1.96 -19.98 17.24
C LEU A 706 2.69 -20.38 18.53
N CYS A 707 2.49 -19.67 19.64
CA CYS A 707 3.04 -20.01 20.95
C CYS A 707 2.50 -21.36 21.47
N ASP A 708 1.19 -21.58 21.33
CA ASP A 708 0.55 -22.82 21.76
C ASP A 708 1.05 -24.01 20.92
N VAL A 709 1.13 -23.87 19.60
CA VAL A 709 1.66 -24.92 18.70
C VAL A 709 3.11 -25.24 19.04
N ALA A 710 3.99 -24.23 19.20
CA ALA A 710 5.39 -24.46 19.55
C ALA A 710 5.55 -25.15 20.90
N THR A 711 4.73 -24.75 21.87
CA THR A 711 4.73 -25.36 23.21
C THR A 711 4.28 -26.80 23.15
N ALA A 712 3.22 -27.12 22.42
CA ALA A 712 2.73 -28.48 22.20
C ALA A 712 3.76 -29.35 21.42
N MET A 713 4.57 -28.75 20.55
CA MET A 713 5.69 -29.42 19.86
C MET A 713 6.91 -29.65 20.78
N GLY A 714 6.86 -29.25 22.04
CA GLY A 714 7.91 -29.46 23.06
C GLY A 714 8.92 -28.30 23.18
N TYR A 715 8.67 -27.14 22.57
CA TYR A 715 9.49 -25.94 22.75
C TYR A 715 8.69 -24.89 23.52
N PRO A 716 9.01 -24.60 24.79
CA PRO A 716 8.26 -23.65 25.61
C PRO A 716 8.38 -22.23 25.03
N MET A 717 7.31 -21.77 24.41
CA MET A 717 7.21 -20.45 23.81
C MET A 717 6.05 -19.71 24.44
N ALA A 718 6.35 -18.71 25.26
CA ALA A 718 5.34 -17.89 25.92
C ALA A 718 5.79 -16.44 26.05
N TYR A 719 4.94 -15.52 25.62
CA TYR A 719 5.17 -14.09 25.73
C TYR A 719 3.97 -13.42 26.40
N PRO A 720 4.17 -12.42 27.27
CA PRO A 720 3.06 -11.72 27.90
C PRO A 720 2.32 -10.76 26.94
N SER A 721 2.95 -10.37 25.84
CA SER A 721 2.38 -9.44 24.85
C SER A 721 3.21 -9.39 23.57
N PRO A 722 2.68 -8.85 22.47
CA PRO A 722 3.46 -8.57 21.27
C PRO A 722 4.65 -7.62 21.50
N ALA A 723 4.57 -6.72 22.48
CA ALA A 723 5.69 -5.85 22.87
C ALA A 723 6.91 -6.64 23.34
N ALA A 724 6.70 -7.72 24.10
CA ALA A 724 7.80 -8.60 24.55
C ALA A 724 8.43 -9.37 23.38
N ILE A 725 7.63 -9.74 22.36
CA ILE A 725 8.16 -10.36 21.13
C ILE A 725 9.00 -9.33 20.37
N GLN A 726 8.53 -8.07 20.25
CA GLN A 726 9.28 -6.99 19.63
C GLN A 726 10.59 -6.70 20.37
N ASP A 727 10.63 -6.81 21.70
CA ASP A 727 11.87 -6.66 22.47
C ASP A 727 12.89 -7.76 22.14
N GLU A 728 12.43 -9.00 21.95
CA GLU A 728 13.30 -10.10 21.47
C GLU A 728 13.76 -9.86 20.03
N ILE A 729 12.87 -9.41 19.12
CA ILE A 729 13.24 -9.02 17.75
C ILE A 729 14.36 -7.97 17.78
N ALA A 730 14.20 -6.94 18.60
CA ALA A 730 15.19 -5.86 18.72
C ALA A 730 16.54 -6.36 19.24
N ALA A 731 16.55 -7.32 20.14
CA ALA A 731 17.78 -7.89 20.71
C ALA A 731 18.58 -8.70 19.68
N VAL A 732 17.92 -9.39 18.75
CA VAL A 732 18.57 -10.25 17.76
C VAL A 732 18.71 -9.62 16.37
N THR A 733 18.05 -8.48 16.11
CA THR A 733 17.98 -7.82 14.80
C THR A 733 18.69 -6.47 14.85
N PRO A 734 19.95 -6.33 14.42
CA PRO A 734 20.72 -5.09 14.59
C PRO A 734 20.06 -3.84 14.00
N ILE A 735 19.35 -3.98 12.88
CA ILE A 735 18.65 -2.85 12.25
C ILE A 735 17.38 -2.42 12.99
N TYR A 736 16.93 -3.20 13.98
CA TYR A 736 15.75 -2.94 14.84
C TYR A 736 16.12 -2.69 16.32
N GLY A 737 17.41 -2.59 16.66
CA GLY A 737 17.91 -2.55 18.04
C GLY A 737 17.25 -1.52 18.95
N GLY A 738 16.81 -0.38 18.40
CA GLY A 738 16.09 0.67 19.13
C GLY A 738 14.59 0.76 18.80
N VAL A 739 14.00 -0.24 18.13
CA VAL A 739 12.56 -0.24 17.84
C VAL A 739 11.81 -0.81 19.05
N ARG A 740 11.08 0.06 19.75
CA ARG A 740 10.34 -0.25 20.97
C ARG A 740 8.90 0.23 20.86
N TYR A 741 7.96 -0.49 21.45
CA TYR A 741 6.56 -0.07 21.48
C TYR A 741 6.36 1.27 22.15
N TRP A 742 7.05 1.54 23.28
CA TRP A 742 6.92 2.81 23.97
C TRP A 742 7.35 4.02 23.12
N ARG A 743 8.32 3.86 22.21
CA ARG A 743 8.71 4.91 21.26
C ARG A 743 7.63 5.14 20.20
N LEU A 744 7.14 4.05 19.60
CA LEU A 744 6.09 4.10 18.59
C LEU A 744 4.76 4.64 19.15
N ASP A 745 4.44 4.32 20.41
CA ASP A 745 3.25 4.81 21.10
C ASP A 745 3.39 6.28 21.54
N ALA A 746 4.61 6.78 21.74
CA ALA A 746 4.91 8.19 21.90
C ALA A 746 4.82 9.00 20.59
N GLY A 747 4.57 8.34 19.46
CA GLY A 747 4.43 8.96 18.14
C GLY A 747 5.74 9.12 17.37
N GLU A 748 6.83 8.47 17.81
CA GLU A 748 8.08 8.52 17.07
C GLU A 748 7.95 7.79 15.73
N SER A 749 8.53 8.40 14.70
CA SER A 749 8.46 7.93 13.30
C SER A 749 9.78 7.28 12.93
N LEU A 750 9.90 5.97 13.20
CA LEU A 750 11.14 5.21 13.08
C LEU A 750 11.27 4.49 11.73
N GLN A 751 12.28 4.85 10.95
CA GLN A 751 12.70 4.13 9.75
C GLN A 751 14.03 3.44 10.01
N TRP A 752 14.08 2.11 9.79
CA TRP A 752 15.31 1.38 10.05
C TRP A 752 16.43 1.70 9.03
N PRO A 753 17.70 1.56 9.40
CA PRO A 753 18.27 1.12 10.68
C PRO A 753 17.96 2.05 11.86
N VAL A 754 17.58 1.42 13.00
CA VAL A 754 17.41 2.06 14.31
C VAL A 754 18.21 1.21 15.30
N THR A 755 19.46 1.56 15.51
CA THR A 755 20.46 0.68 16.15
C THR A 755 20.34 0.60 17.67
N ASP A 756 19.78 1.64 18.29
CA ASP A 756 19.61 1.77 19.75
C ASP A 756 18.44 2.68 20.10
N ASP A 757 18.06 2.72 21.36
CA ASP A 757 16.91 3.47 21.87
C ASP A 757 17.00 5.00 21.69
N ALA A 758 18.19 5.56 21.43
CA ALA A 758 18.40 6.99 21.20
C ALA A 758 18.47 7.32 19.69
N HIS A 759 18.56 6.31 18.81
CA HIS A 759 18.72 6.52 17.37
C HIS A 759 17.41 7.06 16.76
N PRO A 760 17.44 8.19 16.00
CA PRO A 760 16.22 8.86 15.48
C PRO A 760 15.58 8.16 14.27
N GLY A 761 16.21 7.12 13.73
CA GLY A 761 15.85 6.50 12.45
C GLY A 761 16.71 6.99 11.29
N THR A 762 16.59 6.31 10.16
CA THR A 762 17.41 6.53 8.95
C THR A 762 16.51 6.76 7.73
N PRO A 763 16.10 7.99 7.43
CA PRO A 763 15.23 8.28 6.29
C PRO A 763 15.86 7.96 4.93
N ILE A 764 17.17 8.19 4.79
CA ILE A 764 17.94 7.94 3.55
C ILE A 764 19.07 6.96 3.83
N LEU A 765 19.09 5.83 3.10
CA LEU A 765 20.16 4.86 3.16
C LEU A 765 21.37 5.29 2.30
N HIS A 766 22.52 4.70 2.60
CA HIS A 766 23.75 4.84 1.80
C HIS A 766 24.31 6.26 1.71
N VAL A 767 23.99 7.13 2.65
CA VAL A 767 24.65 8.45 2.73
C VAL A 767 26.13 8.24 3.01
N GLY A 768 26.99 8.75 2.14
CA GLY A 768 28.46 8.63 2.26
C GLY A 768 29.01 7.26 1.84
N THR A 769 28.49 6.14 2.32
CA THR A 769 28.99 4.80 2.02
C THR A 769 27.84 3.81 1.80
N PHE A 770 28.07 2.79 1.01
CA PHE A 770 27.10 1.70 0.85
C PHE A 770 27.25 0.68 2.00
N THR A 771 26.17 -0.05 2.29
CA THR A 771 26.20 -1.08 3.35
C THR A 771 27.27 -2.16 3.07
N ARG A 772 27.54 -2.48 1.80
CA ARG A 772 28.61 -3.39 1.39
C ARG A 772 29.99 -2.72 1.25
N GLY A 773 30.13 -1.43 1.59
CA GLY A 773 31.33 -0.62 1.42
C GLY A 773 31.29 0.18 0.12
N LYS A 774 31.40 -0.44 -1.05
CA LYS A 774 31.28 0.16 -2.37
C LYS A 774 30.07 -0.40 -3.11
N GLY A 775 29.41 0.42 -3.92
CA GLY A 775 28.37 -0.02 -4.85
C GLY A 775 28.96 -0.88 -5.97
N LEU A 776 28.35 -2.00 -6.28
CA LEU A 776 28.81 -2.91 -7.32
C LEU A 776 28.05 -2.67 -8.63
N PHE A 777 28.76 -2.24 -9.66
CA PHE A 777 28.24 -2.31 -11.01
C PHE A 777 28.22 -3.75 -11.50
N THR A 778 27.09 -4.16 -12.08
CA THR A 778 26.87 -5.51 -12.62
C THR A 778 26.74 -5.45 -14.15
N ALA A 779 27.39 -6.38 -14.83
CA ALA A 779 27.30 -6.53 -16.27
C ALA A 779 26.13 -7.47 -16.61
N ASN A 780 24.98 -6.92 -16.95
CA ASN A 780 23.75 -7.66 -17.21
C ASN A 780 23.45 -7.64 -18.72
N ASP A 781 23.45 -8.82 -19.35
CA ASP A 781 23.02 -8.97 -20.75
C ASP A 781 21.51 -9.21 -20.84
N HIS A 782 20.92 -8.95 -21.99
CA HIS A 782 19.53 -9.29 -22.26
C HIS A 782 19.37 -10.81 -22.41
N VAL A 783 18.35 -11.32 -21.76
CA VAL A 783 17.91 -12.71 -21.89
C VAL A 783 16.43 -12.69 -22.27
N GLU A 784 16.09 -13.44 -23.32
CA GLU A 784 14.71 -13.56 -23.77
C GLU A 784 13.82 -14.20 -22.68
N PRO A 785 12.55 -13.82 -22.58
CA PRO A 785 11.58 -14.50 -21.71
C PRO A 785 11.49 -16.00 -22.03
N GLN A 786 11.13 -16.79 -21.02
CA GLN A 786 10.99 -18.25 -21.20
C GLN A 786 9.84 -18.62 -22.13
N GLU A 787 8.83 -17.75 -22.26
CA GLU A 787 7.73 -17.92 -23.19
C GLU A 787 7.61 -16.72 -24.12
N CYS A 788 7.61 -17.02 -25.41
CA CYS A 788 7.33 -16.05 -26.46
C CYS A 788 6.08 -16.45 -27.25
N PRO A 789 5.35 -15.51 -27.86
CA PRO A 789 4.21 -15.82 -28.71
C PRO A 789 4.58 -16.79 -29.84
N THR A 790 3.64 -17.68 -30.17
CA THR A 790 3.75 -18.62 -31.26
C THR A 790 2.50 -18.55 -32.16
N VAL A 791 2.47 -19.32 -33.25
CA VAL A 791 1.29 -19.36 -34.09
C VAL A 791 0.06 -19.90 -33.32
N GLU A 792 0.27 -20.87 -32.42
CA GLU A 792 -0.78 -21.46 -31.59
C GLU A 792 -1.21 -20.55 -30.42
N TYR A 793 -0.27 -19.86 -29.82
CA TYR A 793 -0.48 -18.90 -28.72
C TYR A 793 0.05 -17.52 -29.13
N PRO A 794 -0.75 -16.74 -29.89
CA PRO A 794 -0.25 -15.54 -30.56
C PRO A 794 -0.19 -14.29 -29.68
N PHE A 795 -0.68 -14.35 -28.45
CA PHE A 795 -0.69 -13.24 -27.52
C PHE A 795 0.37 -13.40 -26.42
N THR A 796 0.94 -12.30 -26.00
CA THR A 796 1.64 -12.21 -24.73
C THR A 796 0.63 -11.81 -23.66
N MET A 797 0.57 -12.54 -22.56
CA MET A 797 -0.24 -12.23 -21.41
C MET A 797 0.63 -11.63 -20.29
N THR A 798 0.23 -10.49 -19.77
CA THR A 798 0.79 -9.92 -18.54
C THR A 798 -0.27 -9.83 -17.45
N THR A 799 0.15 -9.83 -16.20
CA THR A 799 -0.75 -9.93 -15.06
C THR A 799 -0.69 -8.71 -14.17
N GLY A 800 -1.74 -8.47 -13.39
CA GLY A 800 -1.72 -7.40 -12.41
C GLY A 800 -2.99 -7.30 -11.59
N ARG A 801 -3.22 -6.10 -11.05
CA ARG A 801 -4.33 -5.78 -10.14
C ARG A 801 -5.08 -4.56 -10.66
N VAL A 802 -6.32 -4.39 -10.18
CA VAL A 802 -7.13 -3.18 -10.37
C VAL A 802 -7.23 -2.37 -9.09
N LEU A 803 -7.67 -1.10 -9.20
CA LEU A 803 -7.74 -0.17 -8.06
C LEU A 803 -8.59 -0.71 -6.89
N TYR A 804 -9.69 -1.40 -7.18
CA TYR A 804 -10.70 -1.78 -6.19
C TYR A 804 -10.42 -3.10 -5.49
N HIS A 805 -9.58 -3.96 -6.06
CA HIS A 805 -9.24 -5.25 -5.46
C HIS A 805 -7.80 -5.35 -4.97
N TRP A 806 -7.59 -6.29 -4.06
CA TRP A 806 -6.31 -6.48 -3.41
C TRP A 806 -5.85 -7.94 -3.49
N HIS A 807 -4.71 -8.20 -4.13
CA HIS A 807 -4.12 -9.53 -4.33
C HIS A 807 -5.17 -10.58 -4.74
N GLY A 808 -5.18 -11.78 -4.16
CA GLY A 808 -6.17 -12.84 -4.43
C GLY A 808 -7.62 -12.52 -4.01
N GLY A 809 -7.90 -11.28 -3.59
CA GLY A 809 -9.26 -10.80 -3.32
C GLY A 809 -9.90 -11.32 -2.03
N ALA A 810 -9.23 -12.14 -1.21
CA ALA A 810 -9.82 -12.76 -0.04
C ALA A 810 -10.54 -11.78 0.92
N GLN A 811 -10.01 -10.58 1.10
CA GLN A 811 -10.65 -9.52 1.89
C GLN A 811 -11.57 -8.65 1.04
N THR A 812 -11.11 -8.21 -0.13
CA THR A 812 -11.85 -7.21 -0.94
C THR A 812 -13.07 -7.78 -1.64
N ARG A 813 -13.13 -9.08 -1.93
CA ARG A 813 -14.35 -9.76 -2.41
C ARG A 813 -15.43 -9.88 -1.34
N ARG A 814 -15.06 -9.71 -0.06
CA ARG A 814 -15.96 -9.67 1.09
C ARG A 814 -16.30 -8.26 1.54
N SER A 815 -15.89 -7.27 0.76
CA SER A 815 -16.26 -5.87 0.93
C SER A 815 -17.36 -5.51 -0.06
N GLN A 816 -18.57 -5.27 0.45
CA GLN A 816 -19.72 -4.93 -0.40
C GLN A 816 -19.49 -3.67 -1.25
N PRO A 817 -18.93 -2.57 -0.72
CA PRO A 817 -18.65 -1.39 -1.52
C PRO A 817 -17.63 -1.64 -2.65
N LEU A 818 -16.59 -2.40 -2.37
CA LEU A 818 -15.55 -2.70 -3.37
C LEU A 818 -16.08 -3.65 -4.46
N MET A 819 -16.86 -4.64 -4.08
CA MET A 819 -17.55 -5.54 -5.03
C MET A 819 -18.54 -4.79 -5.90
N ALA A 820 -19.24 -3.78 -5.38
CA ALA A 820 -20.14 -2.95 -6.19
C ALA A 820 -19.39 -2.10 -7.24
N LEU A 821 -18.13 -1.73 -6.96
CA LEU A 821 -17.28 -0.96 -7.86
C LEU A 821 -16.58 -1.83 -8.92
N SER A 822 -16.28 -3.09 -8.61
CA SER A 822 -15.60 -4.02 -9.52
C SER A 822 -16.07 -5.46 -9.23
N PRO A 823 -17.20 -5.87 -9.82
CA PRO A 823 -17.90 -7.11 -9.41
C PRO A 823 -17.35 -8.40 -10.02
N GLU A 824 -16.50 -8.32 -11.06
CA GLU A 824 -16.11 -9.49 -11.83
C GLU A 824 -14.70 -9.39 -12.44
N PRO A 825 -14.11 -10.54 -12.86
CA PRO A 825 -12.80 -10.55 -13.49
C PRO A 825 -12.87 -9.94 -14.90
N LEU A 826 -11.82 -9.16 -15.23
CA LEU A 826 -11.68 -8.49 -16.52
C LEU A 826 -10.37 -8.89 -17.21
N VAL A 827 -10.40 -8.91 -18.55
CA VAL A 827 -9.22 -9.00 -19.42
C VAL A 827 -9.19 -7.79 -20.33
N GLU A 828 -8.10 -7.00 -20.26
CA GLU A 828 -7.87 -5.90 -21.20
C GLU A 828 -7.41 -6.47 -22.54
N LEU A 829 -8.03 -6.02 -23.62
CA LEU A 829 -7.76 -6.43 -24.99
C LEU A 829 -7.78 -5.21 -25.91
N HIS A 830 -6.80 -5.10 -26.82
CA HIS A 830 -6.77 -4.01 -27.79
C HIS A 830 -7.98 -4.09 -28.74
N PRO A 831 -8.65 -2.97 -29.07
CA PRO A 831 -9.84 -2.97 -29.93
C PRO A 831 -9.63 -3.62 -31.32
N ASP A 832 -8.46 -3.46 -31.92
CA ASP A 832 -8.15 -4.07 -33.22
C ASP A 832 -7.98 -5.60 -33.10
N ASP A 833 -7.41 -6.10 -32.00
CA ASP A 833 -7.32 -7.53 -31.73
C ASP A 833 -8.72 -8.12 -31.47
N ALA A 834 -9.54 -7.40 -30.69
CA ALA A 834 -10.94 -7.78 -30.45
C ALA A 834 -11.75 -7.86 -31.76
N SER A 835 -11.62 -6.86 -32.61
CA SER A 835 -12.26 -6.82 -33.92
C SER A 835 -11.85 -8.02 -34.80
N ARG A 836 -10.54 -8.34 -34.81
CA ARG A 836 -10.01 -9.51 -35.56
C ARG A 836 -10.55 -10.81 -35.03
N LEU A 837 -10.81 -10.93 -33.74
CA LEU A 837 -11.33 -12.12 -33.06
C LEU A 837 -12.86 -12.18 -33.01
N GLY A 838 -13.57 -11.11 -33.40
CA GLY A 838 -15.02 -10.99 -33.31
C GLY A 838 -15.55 -10.86 -31.89
N ILE A 839 -14.76 -10.23 -30.99
CA ILE A 839 -15.08 -10.01 -29.57
C ILE A 839 -15.63 -8.59 -29.40
N ALA A 840 -16.75 -8.46 -28.69
CA ALA A 840 -17.35 -7.18 -28.31
C ALA A 840 -17.03 -6.82 -26.86
N GLU A 841 -17.18 -5.51 -26.53
CA GLU A 841 -17.07 -5.01 -25.16
C GLU A 841 -18.00 -5.79 -24.21
N GLY A 842 -17.46 -6.30 -23.11
CA GLY A 842 -18.21 -7.03 -22.08
C GLY A 842 -18.49 -8.50 -22.39
N ASP A 843 -18.06 -9.03 -23.54
CA ASP A 843 -18.19 -10.45 -23.85
C ASP A 843 -17.42 -11.30 -22.83
N LYS A 844 -17.98 -12.46 -22.47
CA LYS A 844 -17.23 -13.47 -21.72
C LYS A 844 -16.33 -14.23 -22.66
N ILE A 845 -15.03 -14.10 -22.44
CA ILE A 845 -13.99 -14.75 -23.25
C ILE A 845 -13.24 -15.79 -22.42
N ARG A 846 -12.77 -16.84 -23.09
CA ARG A 846 -11.84 -17.81 -22.53
C ARG A 846 -10.43 -17.47 -23.00
N VAL A 847 -9.52 -17.31 -22.04
CA VAL A 847 -8.08 -17.16 -22.30
C VAL A 847 -7.41 -18.50 -21.98
N THR A 848 -6.67 -19.03 -22.94
CA THR A 848 -6.04 -20.35 -22.83
C THR A 848 -4.53 -20.23 -23.05
N SER A 849 -3.74 -20.86 -22.19
CA SER A 849 -2.30 -21.06 -22.34
C SER A 849 -1.97 -22.55 -22.41
N ARG A 850 -0.68 -22.88 -22.42
CA ARG A 850 -0.20 -24.28 -22.36
C ARG A 850 -0.55 -25.01 -21.06
N ARG A 851 -0.94 -24.29 -19.99
CA ARG A 851 -1.16 -24.85 -18.63
C ARG A 851 -2.61 -24.97 -18.26
N GLY A 852 -3.42 -24.09 -18.75
CA GLY A 852 -4.83 -24.05 -18.40
C GLY A 852 -5.53 -22.85 -19.00
N ASP A 853 -6.74 -22.63 -18.53
CA ASP A 853 -7.59 -21.55 -19.02
C ASP A 853 -8.36 -20.87 -17.87
N PHE A 854 -8.82 -19.67 -18.13
CA PHE A 854 -9.74 -18.94 -17.27
C PHE A 854 -10.75 -18.15 -18.11
N ILE A 855 -11.86 -17.76 -17.48
CA ILE A 855 -12.94 -17.01 -18.11
C ILE A 855 -13.06 -15.65 -17.45
N ALA A 856 -13.08 -14.58 -18.26
CA ALA A 856 -13.26 -13.22 -17.79
C ALA A 856 -14.03 -12.39 -18.82
N ARG A 857 -14.47 -11.18 -18.44
CA ARG A 857 -15.05 -10.24 -19.40
C ARG A 857 -13.97 -9.49 -20.18
N ALA A 858 -14.20 -9.33 -21.44
CA ALA A 858 -13.39 -8.48 -22.31
C ALA A 858 -13.63 -7.00 -21.96
N TRP A 859 -12.55 -6.29 -21.69
CA TRP A 859 -12.51 -4.84 -21.64
C TRP A 859 -11.66 -4.33 -22.78
N LEU A 860 -12.34 -3.70 -23.76
CA LEU A 860 -11.69 -3.20 -24.97
C LEU A 860 -11.03 -1.84 -24.66
N THR A 861 -9.71 -1.80 -24.76
CA THR A 861 -8.96 -0.62 -24.37
C THR A 861 -7.61 -0.51 -25.11
N ASP A 862 -7.18 0.72 -25.40
CA ASP A 862 -5.87 1.05 -25.95
C ASP A 862 -4.76 1.14 -24.86
N ARG A 863 -5.09 0.79 -23.62
CA ARG A 863 -4.10 0.66 -22.54
C ARG A 863 -3.08 -0.44 -22.83
N VAL A 864 -3.46 -1.47 -23.52
CA VAL A 864 -2.60 -2.58 -23.97
C VAL A 864 -2.21 -2.42 -25.43
N ALA A 865 -0.99 -2.80 -25.80
CA ALA A 865 -0.54 -2.83 -27.19
C ALA A 865 -1.16 -4.00 -27.96
N LEU A 866 -1.12 -3.95 -29.27
CA LEU A 866 -1.50 -5.09 -30.15
C LEU A 866 -0.71 -6.36 -29.78
N GLY A 867 -1.42 -7.48 -29.67
CA GLY A 867 -0.85 -8.77 -29.29
C GLY A 867 -0.53 -8.92 -27.79
N LEU A 868 -0.85 -7.90 -26.97
CA LEU A 868 -0.72 -7.94 -25.51
C LEU A 868 -2.10 -8.00 -24.86
N ILE A 869 -2.29 -8.90 -23.90
CA ILE A 869 -3.47 -8.93 -23.03
C ILE A 869 -3.05 -8.77 -21.57
N PHE A 870 -3.95 -8.20 -20.75
CA PHE A 870 -3.73 -8.05 -19.33
C PHE A 870 -4.87 -8.72 -18.56
N GLY A 871 -4.51 -9.59 -17.60
CA GLY A 871 -5.48 -10.29 -16.75
C GLY A 871 -5.19 -10.08 -15.25
N THR A 872 -6.21 -10.36 -14.42
CA THR A 872 -6.15 -10.21 -12.97
C THR A 872 -6.33 -11.54 -12.24
N PHE A 873 -5.88 -11.60 -10.96
CA PHE A 873 -5.98 -12.80 -10.13
C PHE A 873 -6.87 -12.63 -8.90
N HIS A 874 -7.76 -11.62 -8.89
CA HIS A 874 -8.60 -11.29 -7.73
C HIS A 874 -9.76 -12.26 -7.50
N PHE A 875 -10.21 -12.95 -8.56
CA PHE A 875 -11.39 -13.82 -8.56
C PHE A 875 -10.96 -15.26 -8.87
N PRO A 876 -11.27 -16.25 -8.04
CA PRO A 876 -10.86 -17.64 -8.28
C PRO A 876 -11.34 -18.19 -9.61
N GLU A 877 -12.57 -17.86 -10.00
CA GLU A 877 -13.22 -18.32 -11.25
C GLU A 877 -12.65 -17.69 -12.51
N GLY A 878 -12.01 -16.52 -12.38
CA GLY A 878 -11.37 -15.80 -13.49
C GLY A 878 -9.91 -15.46 -13.20
N ASN A 879 -9.25 -16.31 -12.42
CA ASN A 879 -7.86 -16.10 -12.00
C ASN A 879 -6.90 -16.37 -13.15
N VAL A 880 -6.13 -15.36 -13.53
CA VAL A 880 -5.11 -15.46 -14.59
C VAL A 880 -4.02 -16.50 -14.26
N ASN A 881 -3.81 -16.84 -12.98
CA ASN A 881 -2.78 -17.80 -12.57
C ASN A 881 -3.08 -19.26 -12.94
N TRP A 882 -4.30 -19.58 -13.40
CA TRP A 882 -4.57 -20.84 -14.09
C TRP A 882 -3.77 -20.98 -15.40
N ALA A 883 -3.35 -19.85 -15.98
CA ALA A 883 -2.68 -19.79 -17.26
C ALA A 883 -1.19 -19.34 -17.17
N THR A 884 -0.70 -18.93 -16.00
CA THR A 884 0.71 -18.47 -15.81
C THR A 884 1.68 -19.64 -15.65
N GLY A 885 2.96 -19.40 -15.95
CA GLY A 885 4.05 -20.37 -15.81
C GLY A 885 4.83 -20.25 -14.51
N ALA A 886 5.39 -21.36 -14.04
CA ALA A 886 6.23 -21.45 -12.84
C ALA A 886 7.73 -21.35 -13.16
N PHE A 887 8.15 -20.63 -14.21
CA PHE A 887 9.55 -20.38 -14.50
C PHE A 887 10.11 -19.41 -13.47
N LEU A 888 11.28 -19.73 -12.91
CA LEU A 888 11.86 -18.99 -11.79
C LEU A 888 13.09 -18.18 -12.18
N ASP A 889 13.22 -16.99 -11.61
CA ASP A 889 14.48 -16.27 -11.56
C ASP A 889 15.55 -17.16 -10.92
N PRO A 890 16.73 -17.35 -11.53
CA PRO A 890 17.71 -18.31 -11.04
C PRO A 890 18.31 -17.94 -9.67
N GLN A 891 18.30 -16.65 -9.28
CA GLN A 891 18.84 -16.16 -8.01
C GLN A 891 17.75 -15.99 -6.94
N ALA A 892 16.72 -15.23 -7.26
CA ALA A 892 15.67 -14.87 -6.32
C ALA A 892 14.54 -15.90 -6.24
N LYS A 893 14.48 -16.87 -7.18
CA LYS A 893 13.43 -17.89 -7.24
C LYS A 893 12.01 -17.33 -7.35
N ILE A 894 11.87 -16.10 -7.89
CA ILE A 894 10.57 -15.49 -8.16
C ILE A 894 10.00 -16.02 -9.48
N PRO A 895 8.70 -16.35 -9.56
CA PRO A 895 8.10 -16.82 -10.81
C PRO A 895 7.83 -15.68 -11.81
N GLU A 896 7.80 -16.05 -13.09
CA GLU A 896 7.58 -15.12 -14.21
C GLU A 896 6.08 -14.92 -14.48
N TYR A 897 5.44 -14.02 -13.71
CA TYR A 897 4.02 -13.69 -13.91
C TYR A 897 3.77 -12.68 -15.04
N LYS A 898 4.80 -11.99 -15.52
CA LYS A 898 4.61 -10.85 -16.44
C LYS A 898 4.73 -11.21 -17.88
N VAL A 899 5.16 -12.43 -18.18
CA VAL A 899 5.23 -12.95 -19.53
C VAL A 899 4.75 -14.40 -19.55
N SER A 900 3.62 -14.62 -20.22
CA SER A 900 3.09 -15.95 -20.53
C SER A 900 2.50 -15.93 -21.94
N ALA A 901 2.51 -17.07 -22.62
CA ALA A 901 1.97 -17.17 -23.98
C ALA A 901 1.09 -18.43 -24.18
#